data_68b4f1bc6ff2b8248fbb01fd1bbb958e
#
_entry.id   68b4f1bc6ff2b8248fbb01fd1bbb958e
#
_cell.length_a   1.000
_cell.length_b   1.000
_cell.length_c   1.000
_cell.angle_alpha   90.00
_cell.angle_beta   90.00
_cell.angle_gamma   90.00
#
_symmetry.space_group_name_H-M   'P 1'
#
loop_
_entity.id
_entity.type
_entity.pdbx_description
1 polymer ?
#
loop_
_entity_poly.entity_id
_entity_poly.type
_entity_poly.pdbx_seq_one_letter_code
_entity_poly.pdbx_strand_id
1 'polypeptide(L)'
;MESKYNYFKRDISWLSFNYRVLLEALDEHLPLYERINFISIYSSNLEEFYKIRVADHKAVASGATESDEETVQSARELVEEINHEVNRQLDDRVRIYEEKILPALRKNHIIFYQDRHVEPFHQQFIKDFFREEIFPYLQPVPVSKDKIVSFLRDNRLYLAIRLYPKENGTPANRQPFYFVMKQPYAKVPRFIELPPRGNNYYIMFTEDIIKANLNLIFPGYDVDSSYCIKISRDADILIDDTASSADLVAQLKKKVKKRKIGDVCRFVYDRAMPQDFLDSLIDAFHIHRDELVPGDKHLNLEDLRHLPNPNKSLRRIEKPQPMKLNILDEKESIFNYVAQKDLLLYYPYHSFEHFTHFLYEAVHNPETREIMVTQYRVAENSAVINTLIAAAQNGKKVTVFVELKARFDEENNLATAEMMQAAGIKIIYSIPGLKVHAKVALVRRRGLNGEKIPSYAYISTGNFNEKTATLYADCGLFTCRKEIVNDLYNLFRTLQGKEDPKFTTLLVARFNLIPELNRLIDREISLADQGKGGRIILKMNALQDPAMIDRLYEASEHGVQIDLIVRGICCLIPEQSYSRNIRVTRIVDSFLEHARIWYFGNEGHPKVYMGSPDWMRRNLYRRIEAVTPILDPDLRASLIEMLHIQLTDNQKACWVDDKLQNVFKKRTSGTPAVRAQYDFYEWLSKKAQEAQRP
;
A
#
# COMPACT_ATOMS: atom_id res chain seq x y z
N MET A 1 19.87 -9.83 -26.15
CA MET A 1 21.16 -10.00 -25.45
C MET A 1 20.83 -10.39 -24.04
N GLU A 2 21.28 -11.56 -23.60
CA GLU A 2 21.22 -11.92 -22.19
C GLU A 2 22.02 -10.90 -21.37
N SER A 3 21.49 -10.49 -20.24
CA SER A 3 22.18 -9.55 -19.36
C SER A 3 23.44 -10.24 -18.78
N LYS A 4 24.54 -9.47 -18.65
CA LYS A 4 25.78 -9.88 -17.95
C LYS A 4 25.51 -10.16 -16.45
N TYR A 5 24.43 -9.65 -15.91
CA TYR A 5 24.13 -9.61 -14.48
C TYR A 5 22.90 -10.40 -14.11
N ASN A 6 22.81 -10.80 -12.86
CA ASN A 6 21.68 -11.51 -12.28
C ASN A 6 20.75 -10.56 -11.50
N TYR A 7 19.50 -10.96 -11.38
CA TYR A 7 18.47 -10.21 -10.65
C TYR A 7 17.65 -11.15 -9.79
N PHE A 8 17.15 -10.62 -8.67
CA PHE A 8 16.11 -11.32 -7.93
C PHE A 8 14.80 -11.35 -8.71
N LYS A 9 14.08 -12.47 -8.61
CA LYS A 9 12.69 -12.54 -9.08
C LYS A 9 11.84 -11.54 -8.31
N ARG A 10 11.12 -10.72 -9.05
CA ARG A 10 10.36 -9.57 -8.52
C ARG A 10 9.39 -9.96 -7.39
N ASP A 11 8.63 -11.04 -7.58
CA ASP A 11 7.56 -11.44 -6.68
C ASP A 11 8.13 -12.13 -5.42
N ILE A 12 9.25 -12.82 -5.53
CA ILE A 12 10.01 -13.34 -4.37
C ILE A 12 10.61 -12.18 -3.55
N SER A 13 11.15 -11.16 -4.21
CA SER A 13 11.61 -9.95 -3.52
C SER A 13 10.46 -9.23 -2.78
N TRP A 14 9.25 -9.21 -3.36
CA TRP A 14 8.08 -8.67 -2.69
C TRP A 14 7.68 -9.50 -1.45
N LEU A 15 7.76 -10.82 -1.52
CA LEU A 15 7.49 -11.71 -0.38
C LEU A 15 8.48 -11.46 0.76
N SER A 16 9.76 -11.25 0.44
CA SER A 16 10.78 -10.85 1.44
C SER A 16 10.42 -9.54 2.15
N PHE A 17 9.91 -8.56 1.42
CA PHE A 17 9.41 -7.33 2.03
C PHE A 17 8.19 -7.58 2.93
N ASN A 18 7.21 -8.36 2.47
CA ASN A 18 6.03 -8.64 3.29
C ASN A 18 6.39 -9.45 4.55
N TYR A 19 7.37 -10.34 4.43
CA TYR A 19 7.92 -11.04 5.59
C TYR A 19 8.58 -10.08 6.60
N ARG A 20 9.31 -9.05 6.12
CA ARG A 20 9.85 -7.99 6.99
C ARG A 20 8.74 -7.27 7.78
N VAL A 21 7.57 -7.07 7.18
CA VAL A 21 6.40 -6.52 7.89
C VAL A 21 5.94 -7.46 9.02
N LEU A 22 5.89 -8.77 8.76
CA LEU A 22 5.52 -9.76 9.77
C LEU A 22 6.50 -9.77 10.95
N LEU A 23 7.80 -9.59 10.69
CA LEU A 23 8.84 -9.60 11.74
C LEU A 23 8.67 -8.49 12.77
N GLU A 24 7.96 -7.39 12.47
CA GLU A 24 7.63 -6.37 13.46
C GLU A 24 6.73 -6.91 14.59
N ALA A 25 5.97 -7.97 14.34
CA ALA A 25 5.19 -8.64 15.38
C ALA A 25 6.05 -9.32 16.46
N LEU A 26 7.34 -9.55 16.18
CA LEU A 26 8.31 -10.11 17.13
C LEU A 26 8.99 -9.06 18.01
N ASP A 27 8.93 -7.80 17.64
CA ASP A 27 9.60 -6.73 18.40
C ASP A 27 8.84 -6.46 19.71
N GLU A 28 9.40 -6.94 20.83
CA GLU A 28 8.80 -6.79 22.16
C GLU A 28 8.86 -5.34 22.70
N HIS A 29 9.62 -4.44 22.08
CA HIS A 29 9.61 -3.02 22.40
C HIS A 29 8.38 -2.31 21.84
N LEU A 30 7.67 -2.94 20.87
CA LEU A 30 6.41 -2.42 20.39
C LEU A 30 5.26 -2.80 21.33
N PRO A 31 4.29 -1.90 21.55
CA PRO A 31 3.04 -2.23 22.23
C PRO A 31 2.35 -3.44 21.59
N LEU A 32 1.75 -4.29 22.42
CA LEU A 32 1.15 -5.55 21.97
C LEU A 32 0.15 -5.37 20.81
N TYR A 33 -0.68 -4.34 20.84
CA TYR A 33 -1.66 -4.07 19.78
C TYR A 33 -1.04 -3.56 18.49
N GLU A 34 0.16 -2.96 18.52
CA GLU A 34 0.91 -2.67 17.29
C GLU A 34 1.49 -3.95 16.68
N ARG A 35 2.00 -4.86 17.51
CA ARG A 35 2.48 -6.18 17.05
C ARG A 35 1.35 -6.97 16.36
N ILE A 36 0.15 -6.96 16.95
CA ILE A 36 -1.06 -7.57 16.36
C ILE A 36 -1.41 -6.89 15.02
N ASN A 37 -1.31 -5.57 14.96
CA ASN A 37 -1.60 -4.80 13.75
C ASN A 37 -0.64 -5.17 12.60
N PHE A 38 0.64 -5.45 12.87
CA PHE A 38 1.58 -5.90 11.85
C PHE A 38 1.23 -7.27 11.27
N ILE A 39 0.69 -8.21 12.06
CA ILE A 39 0.12 -9.48 11.54
C ILE A 39 -1.06 -9.19 10.60
N SER A 40 -1.90 -8.23 10.95
CA SER A 40 -3.03 -7.80 10.13
C SER A 40 -2.57 -7.20 8.80
N ILE A 41 -1.57 -6.30 8.83
CA ILE A 41 -0.98 -5.68 7.63
C ILE A 41 -0.34 -6.75 6.73
N TYR A 42 0.45 -7.67 7.29
CA TYR A 42 1.04 -8.78 6.54
C TYR A 42 -0.04 -9.59 5.81
N SER A 43 -1.13 -9.92 6.50
CA SER A 43 -2.22 -10.74 5.97
C SER A 43 -2.99 -10.02 4.86
N SER A 44 -3.25 -8.72 5.04
CA SER A 44 -3.91 -7.87 4.04
C SER A 44 -3.06 -7.72 2.77
N ASN A 45 -1.75 -7.48 2.94
CA ASN A 45 -0.81 -7.38 1.84
C ASN A 45 -0.75 -8.68 1.03
N LEU A 46 -0.71 -9.83 1.73
CA LEU A 46 -0.67 -11.15 1.07
C LEU A 46 -1.95 -11.42 0.28
N GLU A 47 -3.12 -11.03 0.81
CA GLU A 47 -4.39 -11.14 0.10
C GLU A 47 -4.39 -10.32 -1.21
N GLU A 48 -3.92 -9.08 -1.16
CA GLU A 48 -3.79 -8.23 -2.35
C GLU A 48 -2.81 -8.82 -3.36
N PHE A 49 -1.69 -9.37 -2.90
CA PHE A 49 -0.69 -10.01 -3.74
C PHE A 49 -1.26 -11.19 -4.53
N TYR A 50 -2.05 -12.05 -3.88
CA TYR A 50 -2.70 -13.16 -4.56
C TYR A 50 -3.72 -12.68 -5.59
N LYS A 51 -4.57 -11.72 -5.24
CA LYS A 51 -5.62 -11.19 -6.13
C LYS A 51 -5.08 -10.52 -7.38
N ILE A 52 -3.87 -10.01 -7.34
CA ILE A 52 -3.30 -9.21 -8.42
C ILE A 52 -2.18 -9.97 -9.12
N ARG A 53 -1.18 -10.44 -8.36
CA ARG A 53 0.05 -10.95 -8.95
C ARG A 53 0.02 -12.45 -9.22
N VAL A 54 -0.44 -13.21 -8.22
CA VAL A 54 -0.55 -14.65 -8.39
C VAL A 54 -1.63 -14.98 -9.42
N ALA A 55 -2.74 -14.23 -9.43
CA ALA A 55 -3.79 -14.36 -10.45
C ALA A 55 -3.24 -14.14 -11.87
N ASP A 56 -2.44 -13.08 -12.11
CA ASP A 56 -1.78 -12.84 -13.39
C ASP A 56 -0.90 -14.04 -13.83
N HIS A 57 -0.06 -14.55 -12.91
CA HIS A 57 0.82 -15.69 -13.22
C HIS A 57 0.06 -16.98 -13.48
N LYS A 58 -1.01 -17.24 -12.73
CA LYS A 58 -1.87 -18.39 -12.93
C LYS A 58 -2.60 -18.34 -14.27
N ALA A 59 -3.06 -17.17 -14.69
CA ALA A 59 -3.66 -17.01 -16.03
C ALA A 59 -2.68 -17.35 -17.16
N VAL A 60 -1.41 -16.99 -17.02
CA VAL A 60 -0.35 -17.41 -17.96
C VAL A 60 -0.08 -18.91 -17.85
N ALA A 61 0.09 -19.44 -16.64
CA ALA A 61 0.42 -20.84 -16.37
C ALA A 61 -0.66 -21.83 -16.85
N SER A 62 -1.94 -21.41 -16.86
CA SER A 62 -3.07 -22.20 -17.37
C SER A 62 -3.26 -22.13 -18.89
N GLY A 63 -2.48 -21.30 -19.59
CA GLY A 63 -2.64 -21.06 -21.02
C GLY A 63 -3.86 -20.21 -21.39
N ALA A 64 -4.48 -19.53 -20.42
CA ALA A 64 -5.61 -18.61 -20.67
C ALA A 64 -5.18 -17.35 -21.45
N THR A 65 -3.89 -17.08 -21.54
CA THR A 65 -3.30 -16.01 -22.34
C THR A 65 -2.49 -16.59 -23.49
N GLU A 66 -2.48 -15.94 -24.65
CA GLU A 66 -1.58 -16.30 -25.75
C GLU A 66 -0.12 -16.12 -25.30
N SER A 67 0.55 -17.21 -25.00
CA SER A 67 1.95 -17.25 -24.57
C SER A 67 2.62 -18.48 -25.14
N ASP A 68 3.94 -18.40 -25.40
CA ASP A 68 4.73 -19.55 -25.80
C ASP A 68 4.89 -20.55 -24.62
N GLU A 69 5.30 -21.78 -24.96
CA GLU A 69 5.41 -22.88 -24.00
C GLU A 69 6.46 -22.61 -22.91
N GLU A 70 7.55 -21.89 -23.24
CA GLU A 70 8.60 -21.49 -22.29
C GLU A 70 8.08 -20.48 -21.27
N THR A 71 7.30 -19.50 -21.69
CA THR A 71 6.64 -18.52 -20.82
C THR A 71 5.64 -19.20 -19.89
N VAL A 72 4.85 -20.15 -20.39
CA VAL A 72 3.90 -20.92 -19.58
C VAL A 72 4.63 -21.75 -18.52
N GLN A 73 5.71 -22.43 -18.90
CA GLN A 73 6.50 -23.23 -17.98
C GLN A 73 7.18 -22.38 -16.91
N SER A 74 7.78 -21.25 -17.30
CA SER A 74 8.37 -20.28 -16.36
C SER A 74 7.34 -19.72 -15.37
N ALA A 75 6.11 -19.47 -15.82
CA ALA A 75 5.02 -19.01 -14.95
C ALA A 75 4.60 -20.09 -13.94
N ARG A 76 4.55 -21.37 -14.32
CA ARG A 76 4.28 -22.50 -13.41
C ARG A 76 5.34 -22.62 -12.33
N GLU A 77 6.60 -22.63 -12.71
CA GLU A 77 7.73 -22.68 -11.77
C GLU A 77 7.72 -21.52 -10.78
N LEU A 78 7.40 -20.32 -11.27
CA LEU A 78 7.31 -19.14 -10.40
C LEU A 78 6.13 -19.24 -9.41
N VAL A 79 4.97 -19.76 -9.84
CA VAL A 79 3.82 -19.97 -8.94
C VAL A 79 4.14 -21.00 -7.86
N GLU A 80 4.85 -22.08 -8.21
CA GLU A 80 5.30 -23.08 -7.24
C GLU A 80 6.27 -22.49 -6.22
N GLU A 81 7.26 -21.71 -6.66
CA GLU A 81 8.21 -21.01 -5.79
C GLU A 81 7.52 -20.01 -4.85
N ILE A 82 6.58 -19.23 -5.38
CA ILE A 82 5.74 -18.31 -4.59
C ILE A 82 4.97 -19.09 -3.52
N ASN A 83 4.30 -20.18 -3.88
CA ASN A 83 3.51 -20.96 -2.93
C ASN A 83 4.39 -21.61 -1.85
N HIS A 84 5.58 -22.11 -2.22
CA HIS A 84 6.54 -22.63 -1.25
C HIS A 84 6.95 -21.58 -0.22
N GLU A 85 7.36 -20.40 -0.67
CA GLU A 85 7.78 -19.31 0.22
C GLU A 85 6.61 -18.79 1.08
N VAL A 86 5.42 -18.66 0.50
CA VAL A 86 4.21 -18.24 1.24
C VAL A 86 3.87 -19.24 2.34
N ASN A 87 3.90 -20.56 2.06
CA ASN A 87 3.58 -21.56 3.07
C ASN A 87 4.58 -21.50 4.24
N ARG A 88 5.88 -21.33 3.97
CA ARG A 88 6.90 -21.12 5.00
C ARG A 88 6.57 -19.90 5.87
N GLN A 89 6.23 -18.76 5.24
CA GLN A 89 5.88 -17.53 5.97
C GLN A 89 4.58 -17.67 6.76
N LEU A 90 3.60 -18.42 6.26
CA LEU A 90 2.35 -18.68 6.97
C LEU A 90 2.60 -19.53 8.23
N ASP A 91 3.47 -20.52 8.18
CA ASP A 91 3.86 -21.33 9.34
C ASP A 91 4.56 -20.46 10.40
N ASP A 92 5.45 -19.55 9.99
CA ASP A 92 6.06 -18.57 10.89
C ASP A 92 5.02 -17.62 11.51
N ARG A 93 4.05 -17.15 10.73
CA ARG A 93 2.95 -16.30 11.22
C ARG A 93 2.11 -17.02 12.28
N VAL A 94 1.77 -18.30 12.05
CA VAL A 94 1.04 -19.12 13.04
C VAL A 94 1.84 -19.20 14.33
N ARG A 95 3.12 -19.54 14.24
CA ARG A 95 4.02 -19.65 15.37
C ARG A 95 4.12 -18.32 16.15
N ILE A 96 4.28 -17.20 15.45
CA ILE A 96 4.30 -15.86 16.08
C ILE A 96 2.99 -15.59 16.81
N TYR A 97 1.86 -15.87 16.18
CA TYR A 97 0.54 -15.64 16.75
C TYR A 97 0.30 -16.51 17.99
N GLU A 98 0.53 -17.82 17.90
CA GLU A 98 0.24 -18.78 18.97
C GLU A 98 1.24 -18.70 20.13
N GLU A 99 2.55 -18.59 19.83
CA GLU A 99 3.61 -18.65 20.84
C GLU A 99 4.01 -17.29 21.44
N LYS A 100 3.71 -16.18 20.72
CA LYS A 100 4.12 -14.85 21.18
C LYS A 100 2.93 -13.94 21.48
N ILE A 101 1.94 -13.86 20.59
CA ILE A 101 0.82 -12.92 20.75
C ILE A 101 -0.21 -13.41 21.76
N LEU A 102 -0.69 -14.64 21.63
CA LEU A 102 -1.71 -15.18 22.55
C LEU A 102 -1.23 -15.26 24.01
N PRO A 103 0.02 -15.71 24.29
CA PRO A 103 0.56 -15.66 25.65
C PRO A 103 0.71 -14.24 26.17
N ALA A 104 1.13 -13.28 25.31
CA ALA A 104 1.23 -11.88 25.70
C ALA A 104 -0.13 -11.25 26.04
N LEU A 105 -1.19 -11.57 25.29
CA LEU A 105 -2.55 -11.17 25.61
C LEU A 105 -2.97 -11.72 26.99
N ARG A 106 -2.75 -13.01 27.23
CA ARG A 106 -3.07 -13.67 28.50
C ARG A 106 -2.30 -13.05 29.68
N LYS A 107 -1.01 -12.74 29.50
CA LYS A 107 -0.18 -12.05 30.52
C LYS A 107 -0.76 -10.67 30.89
N ASN A 108 -1.45 -10.03 29.95
CA ASN A 108 -2.13 -8.75 30.14
C ASN A 108 -3.62 -8.91 30.49
N HIS A 109 -4.00 -10.06 31.03
CA HIS A 109 -5.38 -10.36 31.47
C HIS A 109 -6.43 -10.37 30.35
N ILE A 110 -6.03 -10.51 29.08
CA ILE A 110 -6.93 -10.65 27.94
C ILE A 110 -6.92 -12.13 27.53
N ILE A 111 -8.02 -12.83 27.80
CA ILE A 111 -8.20 -14.24 27.48
C ILE A 111 -8.98 -14.31 26.16
N PHE A 112 -8.30 -14.73 25.12
CA PHE A 112 -8.93 -14.94 23.83
C PHE A 112 -9.33 -16.42 23.71
N TYR A 113 -10.63 -16.69 23.74
CA TYR A 113 -11.15 -18.03 23.54
C TYR A 113 -10.95 -18.46 22.09
N GLN A 114 -10.28 -19.60 21.95
CA GLN A 114 -10.08 -20.28 20.67
C GLN A 114 -10.48 -21.73 20.85
N ASP A 115 -11.71 -22.10 20.52
CA ASP A 115 -12.24 -23.48 20.51
C ASP A 115 -12.22 -24.27 21.81
N ARG A 116 -11.48 -23.90 22.81
CA ARG A 116 -11.21 -24.77 23.94
C ARG A 116 -11.72 -24.15 25.23
N HIS A 117 -12.67 -24.86 25.86
CA HIS A 117 -13.13 -24.57 27.19
C HIS A 117 -13.57 -23.13 27.44
N VAL A 118 -14.74 -22.79 26.83
CA VAL A 118 -15.50 -21.66 27.33
C VAL A 118 -15.82 -21.94 28.78
N GLU A 119 -15.39 -21.07 29.67
CA GLU A 119 -15.66 -21.19 31.08
C GLU A 119 -17.17 -21.29 31.35
N PRO A 120 -17.62 -22.15 32.29
CA PRO A 120 -19.04 -22.37 32.52
C PRO A 120 -19.86 -21.10 32.74
N PHE A 121 -19.27 -20.08 33.34
CA PHE A 121 -19.94 -18.80 33.61
C PHE A 121 -20.21 -17.95 32.35
N HIS A 122 -19.62 -18.28 31.20
CA HIS A 122 -19.89 -17.59 29.92
C HIS A 122 -20.89 -18.36 29.02
N GLN A 123 -21.16 -19.64 29.32
CA GLN A 123 -21.99 -20.46 28.44
C GLN A 123 -23.39 -19.90 28.23
N GLN A 124 -24.00 -19.37 29.31
CA GLN A 124 -25.33 -18.76 29.19
C GLN A 124 -25.31 -17.49 28.38
N PHE A 125 -24.35 -16.58 28.63
CA PHE A 125 -24.17 -15.37 27.84
C PHE A 125 -24.01 -15.68 26.35
N ILE A 126 -23.16 -16.65 25.99
CA ILE A 126 -22.91 -17.06 24.62
C ILE A 126 -24.19 -17.56 23.93
N LYS A 127 -25.02 -18.35 24.64
CA LYS A 127 -26.29 -18.84 24.10
C LYS A 127 -27.29 -17.72 23.87
N ASP A 128 -27.40 -16.79 24.82
CA ASP A 128 -28.35 -15.68 24.72
C ASP A 128 -27.90 -14.70 23.63
N PHE A 129 -26.62 -14.31 23.62
CA PHE A 129 -26.04 -13.47 22.57
C PHE A 129 -26.18 -14.08 21.17
N PHE A 130 -26.00 -15.40 21.05
CA PHE A 130 -26.23 -16.11 19.81
C PHE A 130 -27.66 -15.96 19.33
N ARG A 131 -28.65 -16.20 20.21
CA ARG A 131 -30.08 -16.16 19.86
C ARG A 131 -30.57 -14.77 19.51
N GLU A 132 -30.13 -13.77 20.25
CA GLU A 132 -30.62 -12.40 20.13
C GLU A 132 -29.88 -11.60 19.03
N GLU A 133 -28.55 -11.72 18.96
CA GLU A 133 -27.73 -10.84 18.16
C GLU A 133 -27.16 -11.50 16.88
N ILE A 134 -27.00 -12.84 16.85
CA ILE A 134 -26.37 -13.51 15.70
C ILE A 134 -27.39 -14.28 14.86
N PHE A 135 -28.19 -15.12 15.48
CA PHE A 135 -29.12 -16.05 14.82
C PHE A 135 -30.05 -15.38 13.78
N PRO A 136 -30.63 -14.18 14.03
CA PRO A 136 -31.52 -13.51 13.08
C PRO A 136 -30.86 -13.17 11.71
N TYR A 137 -29.53 -13.14 11.65
CA TYR A 137 -28.78 -12.77 10.45
C TYR A 137 -28.18 -13.97 9.71
N LEU A 138 -28.39 -15.19 10.24
CA LEU A 138 -27.83 -16.39 9.64
C LEU A 138 -28.75 -16.97 8.56
N GLN A 139 -28.17 -17.30 7.43
CA GLN A 139 -28.87 -17.91 6.30
C GLN A 139 -28.06 -19.11 5.80
N PRO A 140 -28.32 -20.32 6.33
CA PRO A 140 -27.69 -21.53 5.82
C PRO A 140 -28.24 -21.87 4.43
N VAL A 141 -27.36 -22.14 3.48
CA VAL A 141 -27.69 -22.51 2.09
C VAL A 141 -27.17 -23.91 1.82
N PRO A 142 -27.99 -24.85 1.36
CA PRO A 142 -27.52 -26.18 0.99
C PRO A 142 -26.57 -26.08 -0.22
N VAL A 143 -25.53 -26.89 -0.18
CA VAL A 143 -24.56 -27.01 -1.27
C VAL A 143 -25.18 -27.86 -2.39
N SER A 144 -25.69 -27.20 -3.44
CA SER A 144 -26.21 -27.84 -4.65
C SER A 144 -25.54 -27.23 -5.87
N LYS A 145 -25.23 -28.07 -6.87
CA LYS A 145 -24.37 -27.70 -8.03
C LYS A 145 -24.77 -26.44 -8.82
N ASP A 146 -26.03 -26.02 -8.80
CA ASP A 146 -26.50 -24.99 -9.73
C ASP A 146 -26.74 -23.60 -9.12
N LYS A 147 -26.74 -23.43 -7.80
CA LYS A 147 -27.11 -22.17 -7.14
C LYS A 147 -26.05 -21.58 -6.22
N ILE A 148 -25.06 -22.36 -5.83
CA ILE A 148 -24.14 -21.98 -4.75
C ILE A 148 -23.08 -20.96 -5.20
N VAL A 149 -22.63 -21.03 -6.47
CA VAL A 149 -21.56 -20.17 -7.00
C VAL A 149 -21.95 -18.69 -6.93
N SER A 150 -23.23 -18.36 -7.19
CA SER A 150 -23.74 -16.98 -7.11
C SER A 150 -23.91 -16.46 -5.67
N PHE A 151 -23.98 -17.36 -4.67
CA PHE A 151 -24.07 -17.02 -3.25
C PHE A 151 -22.71 -16.59 -2.69
N LEU A 152 -21.62 -17.15 -3.18
CA LEU A 152 -20.27 -16.88 -2.72
C LEU A 152 -19.74 -15.55 -3.27
N ARG A 153 -19.64 -14.55 -2.42
CA ARG A 153 -19.15 -13.19 -2.75
C ARG A 153 -17.65 -13.07 -2.51
N ASP A 154 -17.00 -12.22 -3.31
CA ASP A 154 -15.60 -11.91 -3.17
C ASP A 154 -15.26 -11.44 -1.75
N ASN A 155 -14.15 -11.93 -1.24
CA ASN A 155 -13.55 -11.52 0.05
C ASN A 155 -14.52 -11.63 1.25
N ARG A 156 -15.40 -12.63 1.26
CA ARG A 156 -16.30 -12.91 2.40
C ARG A 156 -15.98 -14.24 3.03
N LEU A 157 -16.12 -14.27 4.35
CA LEU A 157 -15.97 -15.49 5.13
C LEU A 157 -17.30 -16.24 5.18
N TYR A 158 -17.19 -17.56 5.05
CA TYR A 158 -18.29 -18.50 5.16
C TYR A 158 -17.91 -19.61 6.11
N LEU A 159 -18.91 -20.26 6.65
CA LEU A 159 -18.79 -21.52 7.37
C LEU A 159 -19.35 -22.63 6.49
N ALA A 160 -18.52 -23.60 6.12
CA ALA A 160 -18.94 -24.85 5.49
C ALA A 160 -19.27 -25.86 6.59
N ILE A 161 -20.40 -26.54 6.49
CA ILE A 161 -20.95 -27.38 7.55
C ILE A 161 -21.33 -28.72 6.95
N ARG A 162 -20.89 -29.82 7.56
CA ARG A 162 -21.29 -31.19 7.25
C ARG A 162 -22.26 -31.72 8.30
N LEU A 163 -23.39 -32.24 7.85
CA LEU A 163 -24.49 -32.70 8.67
C LEU A 163 -24.92 -34.09 8.28
N TYR A 164 -25.42 -34.85 9.24
CA TYR A 164 -26.09 -36.11 9.00
C TYR A 164 -27.54 -36.05 9.54
N PRO A 165 -28.57 -36.58 8.83
CA PRO A 165 -29.93 -36.60 9.33
C PRO A 165 -30.02 -37.40 10.62
N LYS A 166 -30.86 -36.95 11.60
CA LYS A 166 -31.20 -37.70 12.81
C LYS A 166 -32.19 -38.80 12.49
N GLU A 167 -31.74 -39.88 11.87
CA GLU A 167 -32.54 -41.08 11.62
C GLU A 167 -32.07 -42.25 12.47
N ASN A 168 -32.96 -43.21 12.72
CA ASN A 168 -32.68 -44.46 13.43
C ASN A 168 -31.80 -45.39 12.55
N GLY A 169 -30.47 -45.18 12.57
CA GLY A 169 -29.53 -45.98 11.84
C GLY A 169 -28.06 -45.71 12.25
N THR A 170 -27.17 -46.68 11.98
CA THR A 170 -25.74 -46.51 12.29
C THR A 170 -25.11 -45.42 11.38
N PRO A 171 -24.19 -44.61 11.90
CA PRO A 171 -23.56 -43.50 11.16
C PRO A 171 -22.89 -43.92 9.82
N ALA A 172 -22.46 -45.16 9.69
CA ALA A 172 -21.75 -45.68 8.52
C ALA A 172 -22.56 -45.73 7.21
N ASN A 173 -23.90 -45.64 7.25
CA ASN A 173 -24.78 -45.71 6.08
C ASN A 173 -25.49 -44.40 5.76
N ARG A 174 -25.19 -43.30 6.44
CA ARG A 174 -25.85 -42.00 6.22
C ARG A 174 -25.10 -41.19 5.19
N GLN A 175 -25.80 -40.65 4.22
CA GLN A 175 -25.21 -39.69 3.30
C GLN A 175 -25.09 -38.30 3.97
N PRO A 176 -23.93 -37.63 3.85
CA PRO A 176 -23.74 -36.30 4.41
C PRO A 176 -24.51 -35.26 3.59
N PHE A 177 -25.03 -34.24 4.28
CA PHE A 177 -25.50 -33.00 3.70
C PHE A 177 -24.51 -31.90 3.99
N TYR A 178 -24.26 -31.07 2.98
CA TYR A 178 -23.36 -29.94 3.08
C TYR A 178 -24.13 -28.64 3.00
N PHE A 179 -23.80 -27.71 3.90
CA PHE A 179 -24.35 -26.37 3.91
C PHE A 179 -23.23 -25.35 3.95
N VAL A 180 -23.49 -24.16 3.39
CA VAL A 180 -22.61 -23.01 3.50
C VAL A 180 -23.40 -21.86 4.07
N MET A 181 -22.80 -21.16 5.02
CA MET A 181 -23.42 -20.04 5.70
C MET A 181 -22.47 -18.85 5.72
N LYS A 182 -22.96 -17.71 5.22
CA LYS A 182 -22.21 -16.46 5.24
C LYS A 182 -22.08 -15.94 6.66
N GLN A 183 -20.89 -15.49 7.03
CA GLN A 183 -20.65 -14.85 8.31
C GLN A 183 -21.32 -13.45 8.36
N PRO A 184 -21.99 -13.06 9.48
CA PRO A 184 -22.83 -11.87 9.55
C PRO A 184 -22.06 -10.58 9.89
N TYR A 185 -20.78 -10.45 9.54
CA TYR A 185 -19.90 -9.35 9.97
C TYR A 185 -20.31 -7.94 9.49
N ALA A 186 -21.31 -7.83 8.64
CA ALA A 186 -21.91 -6.53 8.30
C ALA A 186 -22.85 -6.01 9.40
N LYS A 187 -23.28 -6.88 10.33
CA LYS A 187 -24.25 -6.59 11.39
C LYS A 187 -23.71 -6.88 12.80
N VAL A 188 -22.86 -7.91 12.91
CA VAL A 188 -22.27 -8.35 14.18
C VAL A 188 -20.76 -8.23 14.09
N PRO A 189 -20.07 -7.62 15.07
CA PRO A 189 -18.61 -7.56 15.08
C PRO A 189 -18.00 -8.96 15.03
N ARG A 190 -16.81 -9.10 14.43
CA ARG A 190 -16.12 -10.39 14.36
C ARG A 190 -15.61 -10.86 15.72
N PHE A 191 -15.26 -9.90 16.59
CA PHE A 191 -14.74 -10.17 17.93
C PHE A 191 -15.76 -9.70 18.95
N ILE A 192 -16.19 -10.60 19.81
CA ILE A 192 -17.18 -10.33 20.86
C ILE A 192 -16.46 -10.28 22.20
N GLU A 193 -16.64 -9.16 22.90
CA GLU A 193 -16.22 -9.02 24.28
C GLU A 193 -17.26 -9.72 25.17
N LEU A 194 -16.79 -10.68 25.98
CA LEU A 194 -17.63 -11.39 26.95
C LEU A 194 -17.55 -10.67 28.30
N PRO A 195 -18.51 -10.89 29.22
CA PRO A 195 -18.48 -10.28 30.54
C PRO A 195 -17.16 -10.53 31.27
N PRO A 196 -16.50 -9.51 31.80
CA PRO A 196 -15.25 -9.68 32.53
C PRO A 196 -15.46 -10.41 33.86
N ARG A 197 -14.44 -11.13 34.34
CA ARG A 197 -14.46 -11.76 35.63
C ARG A 197 -13.15 -11.52 36.39
N GLY A 198 -13.26 -10.90 37.56
CA GLY A 198 -12.09 -10.41 38.28
C GLY A 198 -11.31 -9.38 37.43
N ASN A 199 -10.02 -9.59 37.27
CA ASN A 199 -9.18 -8.74 36.45
C ASN A 199 -9.08 -9.22 34.99
N ASN A 200 -9.78 -10.29 34.61
CA ASN A 200 -9.67 -10.86 33.28
C ASN A 200 -10.77 -10.35 32.35
N TYR A 201 -10.36 -9.97 31.13
CA TYR A 201 -11.20 -9.67 29.99
C TYR A 201 -11.24 -10.87 29.06
N TYR A 202 -12.37 -11.10 28.43
CA TYR A 202 -12.56 -12.27 27.56
C TYR A 202 -13.05 -11.84 26.19
N ILE A 203 -12.47 -12.42 25.15
CA ILE A 203 -12.83 -12.16 23.76
C ILE A 203 -13.05 -13.50 23.06
N MET A 204 -14.03 -13.57 22.18
CA MET A 204 -14.32 -14.74 21.36
C MET A 204 -14.63 -14.34 19.92
N PHE A 205 -14.27 -15.17 18.96
CA PHE A 205 -14.69 -15.00 17.58
C PHE A 205 -16.19 -15.28 17.42
N THR A 206 -16.88 -14.48 16.61
CA THR A 206 -18.28 -14.71 16.27
C THR A 206 -18.48 -16.06 15.59
N GLU A 207 -17.55 -16.49 14.73
CA GLU A 207 -17.58 -17.81 14.10
C GLU A 207 -17.53 -18.97 15.13
N ASP A 208 -16.81 -18.81 16.24
CA ASP A 208 -16.76 -19.85 17.28
C ASP A 208 -18.05 -19.88 18.11
N ILE A 209 -18.68 -18.72 18.34
CA ILE A 209 -20.02 -18.65 18.94
C ILE A 209 -21.05 -19.37 18.04
N ILE A 210 -20.96 -19.17 16.73
CA ILE A 210 -21.84 -19.86 15.77
C ILE A 210 -21.59 -21.36 15.79
N LYS A 211 -20.32 -21.80 15.71
CA LYS A 211 -19.95 -23.23 15.77
C LYS A 211 -20.47 -23.91 17.03
N ALA A 212 -20.39 -23.24 18.18
CA ALA A 212 -20.89 -23.76 19.45
C ALA A 212 -22.43 -23.95 19.50
N ASN A 213 -23.18 -23.29 18.61
CA ASN A 213 -24.63 -23.26 18.59
C ASN A 213 -25.24 -23.84 17.28
N LEU A 214 -24.47 -24.56 16.46
CA LEU A 214 -24.96 -25.14 15.20
C LEU A 214 -26.16 -26.07 15.38
N ASN A 215 -26.25 -26.79 16.50
CA ASN A 215 -27.39 -27.64 16.82
C ASN A 215 -28.73 -26.88 16.94
N LEU A 216 -28.69 -25.58 17.25
CA LEU A 216 -29.88 -24.73 17.28
C LEU A 216 -30.31 -24.30 15.87
N ILE A 217 -29.36 -24.22 14.94
CA ILE A 217 -29.64 -23.89 13.56
C ILE A 217 -30.17 -25.12 12.80
N PHE A 218 -29.68 -26.32 13.13
CA PHE A 218 -30.00 -27.57 12.44
C PHE A 218 -30.59 -28.62 13.39
N PRO A 219 -31.76 -28.38 13.96
CA PRO A 219 -32.33 -29.26 15.01
C PRO A 219 -32.62 -30.70 14.54
N GLY A 220 -32.83 -30.90 13.23
CA GLY A 220 -33.09 -32.22 12.62
C GLY A 220 -31.85 -33.00 12.21
N TYR A 221 -30.66 -32.48 12.50
CA TYR A 221 -29.40 -33.06 12.06
C TYR A 221 -28.40 -33.24 13.21
N ASP A 222 -27.50 -34.19 13.04
CA ASP A 222 -26.26 -34.29 13.79
C ASP A 222 -25.19 -33.50 13.09
N VAL A 223 -24.59 -32.52 13.77
CA VAL A 223 -23.48 -31.72 13.25
C VAL A 223 -22.20 -32.53 13.36
N ASP A 224 -21.62 -32.90 12.23
CA ASP A 224 -20.35 -33.62 12.17
C ASP A 224 -19.15 -32.69 12.33
N SER A 225 -19.07 -31.72 11.43
CA SER A 225 -17.93 -30.81 11.40
C SER A 225 -18.26 -29.50 10.70
N SER A 226 -17.46 -28.46 11.02
CA SER A 226 -17.64 -27.15 10.38
C SER A 226 -16.30 -26.43 10.24
N TYR A 227 -16.05 -25.84 9.08
CA TYR A 227 -14.79 -25.21 8.70
C TYR A 227 -15.01 -23.86 8.07
N CYS A 228 -14.12 -22.91 8.35
CA CYS A 228 -14.14 -21.62 7.67
C CYS A 228 -13.61 -21.76 6.24
N ILE A 229 -14.27 -21.09 5.31
CA ILE A 229 -13.85 -20.96 3.92
C ILE A 229 -13.95 -19.50 3.46
N LYS A 230 -13.11 -19.14 2.48
CA LYS A 230 -13.10 -17.82 1.87
C LYS A 230 -12.80 -17.95 0.38
N ILE A 231 -13.53 -17.20 -0.44
CA ILE A 231 -13.24 -17.07 -1.87
C ILE A 231 -12.72 -15.67 -2.15
N SER A 232 -11.64 -15.61 -2.92
CA SER A 232 -11.16 -14.38 -3.54
C SER A 232 -11.31 -14.50 -5.05
N ARG A 233 -11.81 -13.43 -5.66
CA ARG A 233 -12.01 -13.36 -7.11
C ARG A 233 -10.99 -12.45 -7.74
N ASP A 234 -10.70 -12.67 -9.01
CA ASP A 234 -9.80 -11.80 -9.75
C ASP A 234 -10.27 -10.34 -9.65
N ALA A 235 -9.34 -9.49 -9.27
CA ALA A 235 -9.58 -8.07 -9.07
C ALA A 235 -9.24 -7.24 -10.31
N ASP A 236 -8.61 -7.82 -11.32
CA ASP A 236 -8.18 -7.07 -12.49
C ASP A 236 -9.36 -6.75 -13.42
N ILE A 237 -9.48 -5.48 -13.72
CA ILE A 237 -10.41 -4.97 -14.69
C ILE A 237 -9.65 -4.79 -16.00
N LEU A 238 -9.61 -5.83 -16.84
CA LEU A 238 -9.07 -5.72 -18.18
C LEU A 238 -9.90 -4.70 -18.97
N ILE A 239 -9.36 -3.52 -19.19
CA ILE A 239 -9.95 -2.47 -20.00
C ILE A 239 -9.08 -2.30 -21.24
N ASP A 240 -9.71 -2.16 -22.38
CA ASP A 240 -9.01 -1.82 -23.62
C ASP A 240 -8.29 -0.47 -23.44
N ASP A 241 -6.96 -0.52 -23.44
CA ASP A 241 -6.11 0.65 -23.25
C ASP A 241 -6.16 1.61 -24.44
N THR A 242 -6.76 1.19 -25.57
CA THR A 242 -6.90 1.99 -26.78
C THR A 242 -8.26 2.71 -26.88
N ALA A 243 -9.19 2.41 -25.96
CA ALA A 243 -10.55 2.97 -25.98
C ALA A 243 -10.58 4.49 -25.75
N SER A 244 -11.54 5.18 -26.36
CA SER A 244 -11.77 6.60 -26.10
C SER A 244 -12.13 6.85 -24.62
N SER A 245 -11.95 8.09 -24.15
CA SER A 245 -12.27 8.44 -22.75
C SER A 245 -13.74 8.16 -22.38
N ALA A 246 -14.68 8.35 -23.30
CA ALA A 246 -16.11 8.07 -23.08
C ALA A 246 -16.37 6.56 -23.01
N ASP A 247 -15.76 5.78 -23.90
CA ASP A 247 -15.84 4.32 -23.90
C ASP A 247 -15.17 3.73 -22.67
N LEU A 248 -14.06 4.31 -22.23
CA LEU A 248 -13.35 3.93 -21.02
C LEU A 248 -14.27 4.03 -19.78
N VAL A 249 -14.97 5.17 -19.62
CA VAL A 249 -15.90 5.39 -18.51
C VAL A 249 -17.05 4.37 -18.57
N ALA A 250 -17.63 4.15 -19.76
CA ALA A 250 -18.71 3.18 -19.95
C ALA A 250 -18.29 1.74 -19.66
N GLN A 251 -17.11 1.33 -20.14
CA GLN A 251 -16.51 0.02 -19.86
C GLN A 251 -16.22 -0.14 -18.37
N LEU A 252 -15.67 0.88 -17.71
CA LEU A 252 -15.36 0.86 -16.29
C LEU A 252 -16.63 0.63 -15.46
N LYS A 253 -17.69 1.41 -15.71
CA LYS A 253 -19.00 1.25 -15.03
C LYS A 253 -19.57 -0.17 -15.18
N LYS A 254 -19.46 -0.76 -16.35
CA LYS A 254 -19.94 -2.12 -16.64
C LYS A 254 -19.08 -3.18 -15.93
N LYS A 255 -17.76 -3.03 -15.95
CA LYS A 255 -16.82 -4.02 -15.42
C LYS A 255 -16.71 -3.97 -13.89
N VAL A 256 -16.80 -2.80 -13.26
CA VAL A 256 -16.88 -2.67 -11.80
C VAL A 256 -18.08 -3.45 -11.23
N LYS A 257 -19.23 -3.42 -11.94
CA LYS A 257 -20.39 -4.24 -11.58
C LYS A 257 -20.14 -5.75 -11.77
N LYS A 258 -19.41 -6.14 -12.83
CA LYS A 258 -19.08 -7.55 -13.12
C LYS A 258 -18.00 -8.13 -12.19
N ARG A 259 -17.10 -7.32 -11.62
CA ARG A 259 -16.05 -7.74 -10.70
C ARG A 259 -16.58 -8.54 -9.49
N LYS A 260 -17.82 -8.28 -9.09
CA LYS A 260 -18.49 -9.04 -8.01
C LYS A 260 -18.78 -10.51 -8.37
N ILE A 261 -18.63 -10.90 -9.64
CA ILE A 261 -18.98 -12.22 -10.21
C ILE A 261 -17.79 -12.79 -11.03
N GLY A 262 -16.60 -12.20 -10.97
CA GLY A 262 -15.39 -12.65 -11.67
C GLY A 262 -14.95 -14.07 -11.29
N ASP A 263 -14.02 -14.64 -12.05
CA ASP A 263 -13.49 -16.00 -11.81
C ASP A 263 -12.82 -16.12 -10.44
N VAL A 264 -12.88 -17.28 -9.85
CA VAL A 264 -12.20 -17.57 -8.59
C VAL A 264 -10.69 -17.58 -8.86
N CYS A 265 -9.91 -16.85 -8.08
CA CYS A 265 -8.46 -16.88 -8.16
C CYS A 265 -7.83 -17.55 -6.94
N ARG A 266 -8.59 -17.70 -5.87
CA ARG A 266 -8.13 -18.27 -4.61
C ARG A 266 -9.30 -18.80 -3.78
N PHE A 267 -9.20 -20.05 -3.36
CA PHE A 267 -10.08 -20.65 -2.38
C PHE A 267 -9.29 -21.00 -1.12
N VAL A 268 -9.49 -20.23 -0.06
CA VAL A 268 -8.83 -20.46 1.23
C VAL A 268 -9.75 -21.29 2.10
N TYR A 269 -9.23 -22.35 2.67
CA TYR A 269 -9.98 -23.27 3.52
C TYR A 269 -9.18 -23.63 4.78
N ASP A 270 -9.88 -23.94 5.86
CA ASP A 270 -9.27 -24.45 7.09
C ASP A 270 -8.52 -25.77 6.79
N ARG A 271 -7.20 -25.80 7.02
CA ARG A 271 -6.35 -26.97 6.72
C ARG A 271 -6.75 -28.25 7.48
N ALA A 272 -7.53 -28.10 8.54
CA ALA A 272 -8.07 -29.24 9.30
C ALA A 272 -9.29 -29.89 8.62
N MET A 273 -9.80 -29.30 7.51
CA MET A 273 -10.92 -29.86 6.75
C MET A 273 -10.54 -31.21 6.14
N PRO A 274 -11.30 -32.29 6.36
CA PRO A 274 -11.06 -33.58 5.74
C PRO A 274 -11.11 -33.51 4.21
N GLN A 275 -10.30 -34.34 3.53
CA GLN A 275 -10.16 -34.30 2.08
C GLN A 275 -11.50 -34.60 1.35
N ASP A 276 -12.29 -35.54 1.85
CA ASP A 276 -13.61 -35.89 1.30
C ASP A 276 -14.60 -34.70 1.36
N PHE A 277 -14.52 -33.92 2.45
CA PHE A 277 -15.32 -32.70 2.57
C PHE A 277 -14.82 -31.61 1.58
N LEU A 278 -13.51 -31.41 1.51
CA LEU A 278 -12.90 -30.45 0.57
C LEU A 278 -13.24 -30.79 -0.88
N ASP A 279 -13.14 -32.07 -1.28
CA ASP A 279 -13.46 -32.52 -2.62
C ASP A 279 -14.95 -32.24 -2.97
N SER A 280 -15.86 -32.45 -2.02
CA SER A 280 -17.28 -32.12 -2.20
C SER A 280 -17.53 -30.63 -2.45
N LEU A 281 -16.75 -29.75 -1.81
CA LEU A 281 -16.84 -28.30 -2.03
C LEU A 281 -16.20 -27.90 -3.37
N ILE A 282 -15.07 -28.51 -3.73
CA ILE A 282 -14.38 -28.28 -5.01
C ILE A 282 -15.33 -28.56 -6.16
N ASP A 283 -15.98 -29.74 -6.13
CA ASP A 283 -16.93 -30.14 -7.17
C ASP A 283 -18.16 -29.23 -7.25
N ALA A 284 -18.70 -28.82 -6.09
CA ALA A 284 -19.89 -27.99 -6.02
C ALA A 284 -19.63 -26.52 -6.46
N PHE A 285 -18.44 -26.02 -6.19
CA PHE A 285 -18.08 -24.62 -6.47
C PHE A 285 -17.33 -24.44 -7.79
N HIS A 286 -17.01 -25.54 -8.49
CA HIS A 286 -16.21 -25.56 -9.71
C HIS A 286 -14.83 -24.92 -9.52
N ILE A 287 -14.15 -25.27 -8.41
CA ILE A 287 -12.84 -24.75 -8.05
C ILE A 287 -11.77 -25.63 -8.66
N HIS A 288 -10.74 -25.02 -9.25
CA HIS A 288 -9.56 -25.74 -9.70
C HIS A 288 -8.59 -26.01 -8.55
N ARG A 289 -7.90 -27.15 -8.57
CA ARG A 289 -7.00 -27.56 -7.49
C ARG A 289 -5.82 -26.59 -7.25
N ASP A 290 -5.40 -25.88 -8.26
CA ASP A 290 -4.37 -24.85 -8.19
C ASP A 290 -4.85 -23.54 -7.54
N GLU A 291 -6.16 -23.37 -7.34
CA GLU A 291 -6.76 -22.25 -6.62
C GLU A 291 -6.81 -22.48 -5.10
N LEU A 292 -6.55 -23.72 -4.67
CA LEU A 292 -6.64 -24.11 -3.27
C LEU A 292 -5.47 -23.54 -2.47
N VAL A 293 -5.79 -22.92 -1.33
CA VAL A 293 -4.81 -22.42 -0.38
C VAL A 293 -5.20 -22.86 1.03
N PRO A 294 -4.43 -23.77 1.66
CA PRO A 294 -4.68 -24.15 3.03
C PRO A 294 -4.44 -22.94 3.95
N GLY A 295 -5.41 -22.65 4.75
CA GLY A 295 -5.37 -21.56 5.74
C GLY A 295 -5.38 -22.08 7.17
N ASP A 296 -5.44 -21.16 8.11
CA ASP A 296 -5.62 -21.48 9.52
C ASP A 296 -7.10 -21.67 9.83
N LYS A 297 -7.40 -22.11 11.05
CA LYS A 297 -8.75 -22.27 11.54
C LYS A 297 -9.57 -20.97 11.45
N HIS A 298 -9.00 -19.86 11.87
CA HIS A 298 -9.59 -18.53 11.73
C HIS A 298 -8.96 -17.83 10.53
N LEU A 299 -9.64 -17.88 9.40
CA LEU A 299 -9.19 -17.21 8.18
C LEU A 299 -9.26 -15.69 8.33
N ASN A 300 -8.63 -14.96 7.40
CA ASN A 300 -8.74 -13.51 7.31
C ASN A 300 -8.20 -12.75 8.54
N LEU A 301 -6.96 -13.06 8.95
CA LEU A 301 -6.32 -12.41 10.11
C LEU A 301 -6.07 -10.89 9.91
N GLU A 302 -6.36 -10.33 8.72
CA GLU A 302 -6.40 -8.88 8.53
C GLU A 302 -7.39 -8.18 9.48
N ASP A 303 -8.42 -8.90 9.95
CA ASP A 303 -9.42 -8.36 10.88
C ASP A 303 -8.88 -8.17 12.30
N LEU A 304 -7.72 -8.74 12.64
CA LEU A 304 -7.08 -8.51 13.96
C LEU A 304 -6.82 -7.02 14.25
N ARG A 305 -6.79 -6.16 13.22
CA ARG A 305 -6.76 -4.69 13.40
C ARG A 305 -7.93 -4.15 14.21
N HIS A 306 -9.05 -4.87 14.22
CA HIS A 306 -10.28 -4.53 14.92
C HIS A 306 -10.45 -5.31 16.25
N LEU A 307 -9.41 -6.04 16.69
CA LEU A 307 -9.44 -6.74 17.97
C LEU A 307 -9.69 -5.72 19.10
N PRO A 308 -10.74 -5.92 19.92
CA PRO A 308 -11.03 -5.05 21.05
C PRO A 308 -9.84 -4.94 22.01
N ASN A 309 -9.62 -3.75 22.56
CA ASN A 309 -8.61 -3.51 23.59
C ASN A 309 -9.31 -3.11 24.90
N PRO A 310 -9.78 -4.07 25.70
CA PRO A 310 -10.44 -3.79 26.96
C PRO A 310 -9.48 -3.25 28.03
N ASN A 311 -8.19 -3.57 27.91
CA ASN A 311 -7.15 -3.04 28.79
C ASN A 311 -6.51 -1.79 28.20
N LYS A 312 -7.03 -0.62 28.57
CA LYS A 312 -6.57 0.67 28.07
C LYS A 312 -5.09 0.99 28.34
N SER A 313 -4.42 0.21 29.23
CA SER A 313 -2.98 0.35 29.47
C SER A 313 -2.14 -0.16 28.30
N LEU A 314 -2.69 -1.03 27.45
CA LEU A 314 -2.06 -1.57 26.24
C LEU A 314 -2.35 -0.67 25.04
N ARG A 315 -2.02 0.60 25.15
CA ARG A 315 -2.24 1.58 24.08
C ARG A 315 -1.32 1.29 22.90
N ARG A 316 -1.76 1.76 21.73
CA ARG A 316 -0.88 1.87 20.56
C ARG A 316 0.19 2.94 20.83
N ILE A 317 1.30 2.88 20.09
CA ILE A 317 2.32 3.95 20.14
C ILE A 317 1.64 5.29 19.84
N GLU A 318 1.88 6.28 20.68
CA GLU A 318 1.55 7.66 20.32
C GLU A 318 2.50 8.08 19.19
N LYS A 319 1.94 8.17 18.00
CA LYS A 319 2.67 8.66 16.84
C LYS A 319 2.95 10.15 16.99
N PRO A 320 4.10 10.62 16.48
CA PRO A 320 4.37 12.05 16.41
C PRO A 320 3.19 12.82 15.82
N GLN A 321 2.75 13.88 16.51
CA GLN A 321 1.67 14.72 16.01
C GLN A 321 2.20 15.60 14.87
N PRO A 322 1.41 15.78 13.78
CA PRO A 322 1.83 16.62 12.67
C PRO A 322 2.06 18.08 13.13
N MET A 323 3.25 18.59 12.86
CA MET A 323 3.58 19.99 13.17
C MET A 323 2.83 20.94 12.23
N LYS A 324 2.27 22.00 12.79
CA LYS A 324 1.79 23.16 12.03
C LYS A 324 2.91 24.20 12.01
N LEU A 325 3.30 24.63 10.83
CA LEU A 325 4.25 25.72 10.66
C LEU A 325 3.51 27.07 10.85
N ASN A 326 4.18 28.08 11.40
CA ASN A 326 3.59 29.39 11.66
C ASN A 326 3.08 30.13 10.41
N ILE A 327 3.52 29.70 9.22
CA ILE A 327 2.98 30.18 7.93
C ILE A 327 1.48 29.88 7.72
N LEU A 328 0.86 29.11 8.64
CA LEU A 328 -0.61 28.91 8.70
C LEU A 328 -1.32 29.87 9.66
N ASP A 329 -0.60 30.74 10.37
CA ASP A 329 -1.28 31.79 11.12
C ASP A 329 -2.12 32.63 10.16
N GLU A 330 -3.37 32.95 10.56
CA GLU A 330 -4.38 33.61 9.73
C GLU A 330 -3.90 34.91 9.06
N LYS A 331 -2.74 35.41 9.45
CA LYS A 331 -2.11 36.65 8.95
C LYS A 331 -1.03 36.42 7.91
N GLU A 332 -0.57 35.16 7.69
CA GLU A 332 0.54 34.88 6.79
C GLU A 332 0.07 34.08 5.56
N SER A 333 0.43 34.56 4.38
CA SER A 333 0.13 33.97 3.09
C SER A 333 1.22 32.95 2.70
N ILE A 334 0.83 31.72 2.37
CA ILE A 334 1.74 30.73 1.79
C ILE A 334 2.32 31.26 0.48
N PHE A 335 1.53 31.97 -0.31
CA PHE A 335 2.02 32.60 -1.54
C PHE A 335 3.13 33.60 -1.28
N ASN A 336 2.98 34.45 -0.28
CA ASN A 336 4.01 35.43 0.08
C ASN A 336 5.29 34.75 0.58
N TYR A 337 5.16 33.69 1.36
CA TYR A 337 6.31 32.92 1.82
C TYR A 337 7.04 32.26 0.63
N VAL A 338 6.31 31.54 -0.23
CA VAL A 338 6.87 30.81 -1.37
C VAL A 338 7.41 31.78 -2.44
N ALA A 339 6.91 33.02 -2.51
CA ALA A 339 7.49 34.05 -3.39
C ALA A 339 8.92 34.44 -3.00
N GLN A 340 9.31 34.27 -1.72
CA GLN A 340 10.63 34.59 -1.19
C GLN A 340 11.55 33.38 -1.11
N LYS A 341 11.01 32.20 -0.73
CA LYS A 341 11.78 30.98 -0.49
C LYS A 341 10.93 29.75 -0.79
N ASP A 342 11.52 28.75 -1.44
CA ASP A 342 10.86 27.46 -1.62
C ASP A 342 10.50 26.84 -0.25
N LEU A 343 9.40 26.09 -0.17
CA LEU A 343 8.95 25.41 1.03
C LEU A 343 8.87 23.89 0.78
N LEU A 344 9.54 23.11 1.62
CA LEU A 344 9.48 21.65 1.58
C LEU A 344 8.79 21.11 2.84
N LEU A 345 7.76 20.34 2.65
CA LEU A 345 7.05 19.65 3.73
C LEU A 345 7.38 18.17 3.73
N TYR A 346 7.41 17.60 4.94
CA TYR A 346 7.67 16.19 5.19
C TYR A 346 6.46 15.58 5.89
N TYR A 347 5.69 14.78 5.18
CA TYR A 347 4.55 14.04 5.76
C TYR A 347 5.04 12.73 6.38
N PRO A 348 4.40 12.26 7.45
CA PRO A 348 3.30 12.83 8.22
C PRO A 348 3.77 13.80 9.31
N TYR A 349 5.03 14.21 9.32
CA TYR A 349 5.63 15.06 10.37
C TYR A 349 5.13 16.50 10.32
N HIS A 350 4.84 17.02 9.12
CA HIS A 350 4.14 18.28 8.90
C HIS A 350 2.67 18.02 8.55
N SER A 351 1.78 18.92 8.97
CA SER A 351 0.36 18.82 8.66
C SER A 351 0.09 18.95 7.16
N PHE A 352 -0.77 18.08 6.63
CA PHE A 352 -1.26 18.18 5.26
C PHE A 352 -2.17 19.40 5.04
N GLU A 353 -2.65 20.02 6.13
CA GLU A 353 -3.44 21.25 6.07
C GLU A 353 -2.73 22.39 5.33
N HIS A 354 -1.39 22.40 5.31
CA HIS A 354 -0.63 23.39 4.53
C HIS A 354 -0.94 23.31 3.02
N PHE A 355 -1.10 22.12 2.47
CA PHE A 355 -1.48 21.96 1.07
C PHE A 355 -2.93 22.37 0.81
N THR A 356 -3.85 22.00 1.69
CA THR A 356 -5.25 22.45 1.57
C THR A 356 -5.39 23.94 1.75
N HIS A 357 -4.61 24.55 2.65
CA HIS A 357 -4.55 26.02 2.84
C HIS A 357 -3.98 26.74 1.60
N PHE A 358 -2.93 26.20 0.98
CA PHE A 358 -2.40 26.70 -0.29
C PHE A 358 -3.48 26.74 -1.39
N LEU A 359 -4.28 25.70 -1.51
CA LEU A 359 -5.40 25.68 -2.45
C LEU A 359 -6.51 26.64 -2.04
N TYR A 360 -6.82 26.74 -0.74
CA TYR A 360 -7.81 27.67 -0.21
C TYR A 360 -7.40 29.14 -0.48
N GLU A 361 -6.14 29.48 -0.29
CA GLU A 361 -5.61 30.80 -0.66
C GLU A 361 -5.76 31.05 -2.17
N ALA A 362 -5.50 30.04 -3.01
CA ALA A 362 -5.70 30.14 -4.46
C ALA A 362 -7.16 30.44 -4.83
N VAL A 363 -8.13 29.86 -4.10
CA VAL A 363 -9.57 30.11 -4.31
C VAL A 363 -9.94 31.58 -4.08
N HIS A 364 -9.44 32.17 -3.00
CA HIS A 364 -9.84 33.52 -2.56
C HIS A 364 -9.00 34.63 -3.15
N ASN A 365 -7.80 34.31 -3.66
CA ASN A 365 -6.92 35.32 -4.25
C ASN A 365 -7.47 35.81 -5.60
N PRO A 366 -7.75 37.13 -5.75
CA PRO A 366 -8.35 37.69 -6.98
C PRO A 366 -7.44 37.60 -8.22
N GLU A 367 -6.13 37.45 -8.01
CA GLU A 367 -5.14 37.34 -9.08
C GLU A 367 -5.00 35.89 -9.59
N THR A 368 -5.54 34.90 -8.89
CA THR A 368 -5.57 33.51 -9.37
C THR A 368 -6.50 33.38 -10.56
N ARG A 369 -6.00 32.86 -11.66
CA ARG A 369 -6.74 32.68 -12.92
C ARG A 369 -7.07 31.20 -13.19
N GLU A 370 -6.12 30.32 -12.90
CA GLU A 370 -6.24 28.91 -13.26
C GLU A 370 -5.58 28.02 -12.22
N ILE A 371 -6.25 26.94 -11.84
CA ILE A 371 -5.73 25.88 -10.97
C ILE A 371 -5.75 24.56 -11.76
N MET A 372 -4.61 23.87 -11.82
CA MET A 372 -4.47 22.60 -12.51
C MET A 372 -3.90 21.56 -11.54
N VAL A 373 -4.52 20.39 -11.45
CA VAL A 373 -4.16 19.34 -10.49
C VAL A 373 -4.21 17.96 -11.14
N THR A 374 -3.27 17.08 -10.80
CA THR A 374 -3.37 15.65 -11.08
C THR A 374 -3.96 14.92 -9.89
N GLN A 375 -4.90 14.00 -10.12
CA GLN A 375 -5.57 13.24 -9.09
C GLN A 375 -5.49 11.75 -9.38
N TYR A 376 -4.89 10.98 -8.47
CA TYR A 376 -4.70 9.55 -8.61
C TYR A 376 -5.56 8.75 -7.62
N ARG A 377 -5.52 9.10 -6.33
CA ARG A 377 -6.33 8.51 -5.25
C ARG A 377 -6.89 9.61 -4.39
N VAL A 378 -8.20 9.61 -4.23
CA VAL A 378 -8.95 10.64 -3.50
C VAL A 378 -9.41 10.08 -2.16
N ALA A 379 -9.33 10.86 -1.10
CA ALA A 379 -9.98 10.52 0.15
C ALA A 379 -11.51 10.64 0.00
N GLU A 380 -12.24 9.81 0.71
CA GLU A 380 -13.67 9.99 0.87
C GLU A 380 -13.94 11.32 1.59
N ASN A 381 -14.82 12.16 1.06
CA ASN A 381 -15.08 13.53 1.54
C ASN A 381 -13.83 14.43 1.57
N SER A 382 -13.01 14.37 0.53
CA SER A 382 -11.74 15.09 0.42
C SER A 382 -11.89 16.61 0.50
N ALA A 383 -11.13 17.24 1.41
CA ALA A 383 -11.01 18.69 1.50
C ALA A 383 -10.38 19.29 0.23
N VAL A 384 -9.44 18.58 -0.40
CA VAL A 384 -8.83 18.97 -1.68
C VAL A 384 -9.90 19.12 -2.76
N ILE A 385 -10.77 18.13 -2.91
CA ILE A 385 -11.84 18.13 -3.92
C ILE A 385 -12.84 19.26 -3.63
N ASN A 386 -13.27 19.41 -2.39
CA ASN A 386 -14.20 20.47 -1.99
C ASN A 386 -13.62 21.86 -2.27
N THR A 387 -12.32 22.05 -2.03
CA THR A 387 -11.63 23.32 -2.33
C THR A 387 -11.54 23.58 -3.83
N LEU A 388 -11.30 22.56 -4.66
CA LEU A 388 -11.31 22.71 -6.13
C LEU A 388 -12.70 23.05 -6.67
N ILE A 389 -13.76 22.47 -6.10
CA ILE A 389 -15.15 22.81 -6.43
C ILE A 389 -15.43 24.26 -6.05
N ALA A 390 -15.06 24.69 -4.86
CA ALA A 390 -15.19 26.08 -4.44
C ALA A 390 -14.42 27.05 -5.35
N ALA A 391 -13.25 26.66 -5.85
CA ALA A 391 -12.49 27.47 -6.83
C ALA A 391 -13.28 27.69 -8.13
N ALA A 392 -13.88 26.65 -8.67
CA ALA A 392 -14.70 26.74 -9.88
C ALA A 392 -15.93 27.61 -9.66
N GLN A 393 -16.62 27.44 -8.54
CA GLN A 393 -17.76 28.26 -8.14
C GLN A 393 -17.39 29.74 -7.94
N ASN A 394 -16.16 30.04 -7.50
CA ASN A 394 -15.60 31.40 -7.42
C ASN A 394 -15.05 31.93 -8.75
N GLY A 395 -15.41 31.31 -9.88
CA GLY A 395 -15.05 31.77 -11.22
C GLY A 395 -13.60 31.51 -11.63
N LYS A 396 -12.85 30.67 -10.90
CA LYS A 396 -11.51 30.26 -11.32
C LYS A 396 -11.61 29.15 -12.38
N LYS A 397 -10.71 29.19 -13.36
CA LYS A 397 -10.59 28.07 -14.30
C LYS A 397 -9.90 26.91 -13.59
N VAL A 398 -10.60 25.81 -13.40
CA VAL A 398 -10.07 24.62 -12.76
C VAL A 398 -9.99 23.46 -13.75
N THR A 399 -8.83 22.82 -13.83
CA THR A 399 -8.59 21.62 -14.66
C THR A 399 -8.02 20.53 -13.78
N VAL A 400 -8.69 19.39 -13.74
CA VAL A 400 -8.24 18.22 -12.97
C VAL A 400 -8.01 17.05 -13.90
N PHE A 401 -6.82 16.48 -13.84
CA PHE A 401 -6.52 15.22 -14.49
C PHE A 401 -6.85 14.07 -13.51
N VAL A 402 -7.79 13.20 -13.88
CA VAL A 402 -8.25 12.08 -13.05
C VAL A 402 -7.78 10.75 -13.64
N GLU A 403 -7.00 9.99 -12.88
CA GLU A 403 -6.61 8.64 -13.24
C GLU A 403 -7.71 7.64 -12.84
N LEU A 404 -8.49 7.18 -13.82
CA LEU A 404 -9.61 6.27 -13.59
C LEU A 404 -9.18 4.83 -13.26
N LYS A 405 -7.97 4.43 -13.68
CA LYS A 405 -7.45 3.06 -13.50
C LYS A 405 -6.64 2.91 -12.20
N ALA A 406 -6.93 3.74 -11.18
CA ALA A 406 -6.36 3.56 -9.85
C ALA A 406 -7.04 2.35 -9.17
N ARG A 407 -6.33 1.22 -9.09
CA ARG A 407 -6.88 -0.04 -8.55
C ARG A 407 -7.56 0.14 -7.20
N PHE A 408 -8.76 -0.44 -7.06
CA PHE A 408 -9.65 -0.38 -5.91
C PHE A 408 -10.30 0.98 -5.63
N ASP A 409 -9.85 2.05 -6.31
CA ASP A 409 -10.41 3.39 -6.17
C ASP A 409 -11.22 3.83 -7.41
N GLU A 410 -11.43 2.93 -8.37
CA GLU A 410 -12.06 3.24 -9.66
C GLU A 410 -13.47 3.85 -9.48
N GLU A 411 -14.27 3.25 -8.59
CA GLU A 411 -15.64 3.71 -8.31
C GLU A 411 -15.65 5.09 -7.65
N ASN A 412 -14.78 5.28 -6.65
CA ASN A 412 -14.63 6.55 -5.94
C ASN A 412 -14.08 7.66 -6.85
N ASN A 413 -13.06 7.35 -7.66
CA ASN A 413 -12.49 8.32 -8.60
C ASN A 413 -13.51 8.74 -9.67
N LEU A 414 -14.34 7.82 -10.16
CA LEU A 414 -15.38 8.11 -11.12
C LEU A 414 -16.47 9.01 -10.52
N ALA A 415 -17.00 8.66 -9.34
CA ALA A 415 -18.03 9.44 -8.65
C ALA A 415 -17.52 10.86 -8.33
N THR A 416 -16.27 10.98 -7.89
CA THR A 416 -15.63 12.26 -7.58
C THR A 416 -15.44 13.10 -8.85
N ALA A 417 -15.06 12.48 -9.97
CA ALA A 417 -14.91 13.16 -11.25
C ALA A 417 -16.26 13.70 -11.76
N GLU A 418 -17.35 12.94 -11.65
CA GLU A 418 -18.70 13.37 -12.00
C GLU A 418 -19.16 14.57 -11.14
N MET A 419 -18.88 14.54 -9.82
CA MET A 419 -19.19 15.64 -8.91
C MET A 419 -18.42 16.93 -9.27
N MET A 420 -17.13 16.83 -9.57
CA MET A 420 -16.31 17.95 -10.01
C MET A 420 -16.79 18.52 -11.35
N GLN A 421 -17.15 17.65 -12.29
CA GLN A 421 -17.65 18.06 -13.61
C GLN A 421 -18.99 18.80 -13.50
N ALA A 422 -19.89 18.37 -12.61
CA ALA A 422 -21.13 19.06 -12.32
C ALA A 422 -20.93 20.47 -11.74
N ALA A 423 -19.81 20.70 -11.06
CA ALA A 423 -19.40 22.00 -10.54
C ALA A 423 -18.68 22.90 -11.55
N GLY A 424 -18.58 22.49 -12.83
CA GLY A 424 -17.94 23.27 -13.90
C GLY A 424 -16.43 23.07 -14.02
N ILE A 425 -15.84 22.10 -13.35
CA ILE A 425 -14.42 21.77 -13.46
C ILE A 425 -14.18 21.00 -14.77
N LYS A 426 -13.12 21.38 -15.49
CA LYS A 426 -12.66 20.64 -16.66
C LYS A 426 -11.96 19.36 -16.20
N ILE A 427 -12.60 18.21 -16.40
CA ILE A 427 -12.00 16.91 -16.13
C ILE A 427 -11.31 16.41 -17.39
N ILE A 428 -10.07 15.92 -17.22
CA ILE A 428 -9.32 15.19 -18.23
C ILE A 428 -9.12 13.79 -17.69
N TYR A 429 -9.66 12.82 -18.41
CA TYR A 429 -9.47 11.41 -18.07
C TYR A 429 -8.18 10.87 -18.66
N SER A 430 -7.80 9.69 -18.22
CA SER A 430 -6.59 8.98 -18.65
C SER A 430 -6.37 9.03 -20.16
N ILE A 431 -5.16 9.30 -20.57
CA ILE A 431 -4.75 9.20 -21.98
C ILE A 431 -4.68 7.71 -22.35
N PRO A 432 -5.22 7.28 -23.52
CA PRO A 432 -5.09 5.89 -23.95
C PRO A 432 -3.65 5.39 -23.92
N GLY A 433 -3.43 4.21 -23.34
CA GLY A 433 -2.09 3.61 -23.21
C GLY A 433 -1.15 4.25 -22.19
N LEU A 434 -1.57 5.30 -21.48
CA LEU A 434 -0.77 6.04 -20.52
C LEU A 434 -1.48 6.17 -19.17
N LYS A 435 -0.74 5.86 -18.09
CA LYS A 435 -1.18 6.19 -16.72
C LYS A 435 -0.46 7.43 -16.23
N VAL A 436 -1.20 8.41 -15.71
CA VAL A 436 -0.61 9.58 -15.08
C VAL A 436 -0.45 9.31 -13.58
N HIS A 437 0.80 9.31 -13.12
CA HIS A 437 1.14 9.03 -11.73
C HIS A 437 1.89 10.19 -11.07
N ALA A 438 2.21 11.25 -11.79
CA ALA A 438 2.75 12.49 -11.23
C ALA A 438 1.75 13.09 -10.21
N LYS A 439 2.26 13.63 -9.12
CA LYS A 439 1.51 14.30 -8.07
C LYS A 439 1.88 15.77 -8.07
N VAL A 440 1.14 16.54 -8.86
CA VAL A 440 1.47 17.93 -9.17
C VAL A 440 0.25 18.82 -9.14
N ALA A 441 0.43 20.05 -8.62
CA ALA A 441 -0.56 21.11 -8.69
C ALA A 441 0.10 22.39 -9.16
N LEU A 442 -0.61 23.18 -9.97
CA LEU A 442 -0.16 24.44 -10.52
C LEU A 442 -1.23 25.50 -10.29
N VAL A 443 -0.87 26.61 -9.64
CA VAL A 443 -1.68 27.80 -9.49
C VAL A 443 -1.12 28.90 -10.38
N ARG A 444 -1.86 29.25 -11.44
CA ARG A 444 -1.47 30.32 -12.36
C ARG A 444 -2.12 31.62 -11.96
N ARG A 445 -1.28 32.66 -11.86
CA ARG A 445 -1.70 33.99 -11.44
C ARG A 445 -1.37 35.03 -12.52
N ARG A 446 -2.11 36.12 -12.48
CA ARG A 446 -1.88 37.32 -13.27
C ARG A 446 -2.36 38.52 -12.49
N GLY A 447 -1.54 39.54 -12.38
CA GLY A 447 -1.88 40.79 -11.71
C GLY A 447 -3.16 41.41 -12.28
N LEU A 448 -3.90 42.14 -11.43
CA LEU A 448 -5.18 42.71 -11.82
C LEU A 448 -5.06 43.70 -12.99
N ASN A 449 -3.93 44.41 -13.09
CA ASN A 449 -3.60 45.32 -14.18
C ASN A 449 -2.85 44.63 -15.35
N GLY A 450 -2.82 43.28 -15.36
CA GLY A 450 -2.12 42.52 -16.39
C GLY A 450 -0.64 42.29 -16.14
N GLU A 451 -0.12 42.67 -14.99
CA GLU A 451 1.27 42.50 -14.56
C GLU A 451 1.65 41.01 -14.45
N LYS A 452 2.93 40.73 -14.71
CA LYS A 452 3.50 39.40 -14.50
C LYS A 452 3.87 39.23 -13.04
N ILE A 453 3.10 38.40 -12.33
CA ILE A 453 3.34 38.02 -10.92
C ILE A 453 3.68 36.53 -10.81
N PRO A 454 4.28 36.08 -9.71
CA PRO A 454 4.61 34.67 -9.53
C PRO A 454 3.38 33.76 -9.62
N SER A 455 3.54 32.66 -10.34
CA SER A 455 2.66 31.48 -10.28
C SER A 455 3.35 30.41 -9.45
N TYR A 456 2.59 29.49 -8.88
CA TYR A 456 3.10 28.54 -7.88
C TYR A 456 2.90 27.12 -8.33
N ALA A 457 3.91 26.29 -8.12
CA ALA A 457 3.90 24.85 -8.32
C ALA A 457 3.97 24.12 -6.98
N TYR A 458 3.24 23.02 -6.87
CA TYR A 458 3.41 22.02 -5.82
C TYR A 458 3.71 20.67 -6.46
N ILE A 459 4.81 20.03 -6.04
CA ILE A 459 5.26 18.74 -6.55
C ILE A 459 5.49 17.82 -5.36
N SER A 460 4.82 16.65 -5.35
CA SER A 460 4.87 15.73 -4.22
C SER A 460 5.31 14.32 -4.65
N THR A 461 5.93 13.61 -3.72
CA THR A 461 6.17 12.17 -3.86
C THR A 461 4.91 11.34 -3.58
N GLY A 462 3.99 11.87 -2.76
CA GLY A 462 2.75 11.25 -2.30
C GLY A 462 1.47 11.79 -2.94
N ASN A 463 0.39 11.02 -2.88
CA ASN A 463 -0.91 11.41 -3.40
C ASN A 463 -1.53 12.56 -2.58
N PHE A 464 -2.40 13.34 -3.21
CA PHE A 464 -3.17 14.39 -2.54
C PHE A 464 -4.38 13.78 -1.81
N ASN A 465 -4.07 13.09 -0.72
CA ASN A 465 -5.05 12.34 0.06
C ASN A 465 -4.74 12.53 1.54
N GLU A 466 -5.65 13.18 2.24
CA GLU A 466 -5.50 13.61 3.63
C GLU A 466 -5.30 12.42 4.58
N LYS A 467 -5.98 11.29 4.33
CA LYS A 467 -5.86 10.07 5.15
C LYS A 467 -4.49 9.43 4.98
N THR A 468 -4.02 9.29 3.74
CA THR A 468 -2.70 8.67 3.49
C THR A 468 -1.56 9.56 3.93
N ALA A 469 -1.70 10.89 3.90
CA ALA A 469 -0.69 11.83 4.37
C ALA A 469 -0.40 11.72 5.90
N THR A 470 -1.28 11.10 6.68
CA THR A 470 -1.04 10.80 8.11
C THR A 470 -0.33 9.46 8.34
N LEU A 471 -0.15 8.66 7.30
CA LEU A 471 0.37 7.29 7.38
C LEU A 471 1.64 7.07 6.54
N TYR A 472 1.80 7.83 5.45
CA TYR A 472 2.86 7.67 4.47
C TYR A 472 3.92 8.75 4.66
N ALA A 473 5.19 8.33 4.73
CA ALA A 473 6.31 9.25 4.76
C ALA A 473 6.62 9.74 3.34
N ASP A 474 6.18 10.96 3.03
CA ASP A 474 6.27 11.62 1.75
C ASP A 474 6.84 13.04 1.87
N CYS A 475 7.22 13.62 0.74
CA CYS A 475 7.71 15.00 0.64
C CYS A 475 6.88 15.79 -0.35
N GLY A 476 6.69 17.09 -0.09
CA GLY A 476 6.01 18.01 -0.98
C GLY A 476 6.69 19.37 -1.06
N LEU A 477 7.08 19.78 -2.27
CA LEU A 477 7.76 21.04 -2.56
C LEU A 477 6.78 22.06 -3.11
N PHE A 478 6.72 23.25 -2.48
CA PHE A 478 6.10 24.44 -3.02
C PHE A 478 7.18 25.37 -3.56
N THR A 479 7.00 25.87 -4.77
CA THR A 479 7.96 26.75 -5.43
C THR A 479 7.27 27.72 -6.40
N CYS A 480 7.86 28.88 -6.59
CA CYS A 480 7.49 29.82 -7.65
C CYS A 480 8.59 29.98 -8.70
N ARG A 481 9.61 29.12 -8.71
CA ARG A 481 10.71 29.18 -9.69
C ARG A 481 10.17 29.02 -11.10
N LYS A 482 10.46 30.03 -11.95
CA LYS A 482 9.87 30.14 -13.29
C LYS A 482 10.14 28.89 -14.15
N GLU A 483 11.36 28.35 -14.09
CA GLU A 483 11.76 27.17 -14.83
C GLU A 483 10.91 25.93 -14.46
N ILE A 484 10.64 25.71 -13.17
CA ILE A 484 9.81 24.60 -12.68
C ILE A 484 8.34 24.84 -13.03
N VAL A 485 7.83 26.06 -12.79
CA VAL A 485 6.46 26.46 -13.11
C VAL A 485 6.15 26.31 -14.61
N ASN A 486 7.08 26.73 -15.47
CA ASN A 486 6.92 26.63 -16.92
C ASN A 486 6.92 25.16 -17.39
N ASP A 487 7.85 24.36 -16.89
CA ASP A 487 7.89 22.93 -17.23
C ASP A 487 6.63 22.21 -16.74
N LEU A 488 6.13 22.56 -15.54
CA LEU A 488 4.89 22.00 -15.04
C LEU A 488 3.68 22.42 -15.88
N TYR A 489 3.63 23.65 -16.33
CA TYR A 489 2.60 24.09 -17.26
C TYR A 489 2.67 23.34 -18.61
N ASN A 490 3.87 23.11 -19.13
CA ASN A 490 4.07 22.30 -20.33
C ASN A 490 3.60 20.85 -20.11
N LEU A 491 3.86 20.27 -18.93
CA LEU A 491 3.34 18.95 -18.57
C LEU A 491 1.80 18.92 -18.64
N PHE A 492 1.10 19.90 -18.06
CA PHE A 492 -0.35 19.98 -18.13
C PHE A 492 -0.87 20.20 -19.56
N ARG A 493 -0.15 20.92 -20.40
CA ARG A 493 -0.49 21.08 -21.83
C ARG A 493 -0.37 19.74 -22.56
N THR A 494 0.69 18.99 -22.29
CA THR A 494 0.91 17.65 -22.86
C THR A 494 -0.23 16.69 -22.46
N LEU A 495 -0.63 16.71 -21.18
CA LEU A 495 -1.76 15.94 -20.70
C LEU A 495 -3.10 16.32 -21.35
N GLN A 496 -3.19 17.51 -21.92
CA GLN A 496 -4.34 17.98 -22.72
C GLN A 496 -4.22 17.66 -24.22
N GLY A 497 -3.19 16.93 -24.64
CA GLY A 497 -2.94 16.59 -26.04
C GLY A 497 -2.41 17.76 -26.87
N LYS A 498 -1.83 18.78 -26.23
CA LYS A 498 -1.28 19.97 -26.90
C LYS A 498 0.23 19.91 -26.88
N GLU A 499 0.86 19.86 -28.06
CA GLU A 499 2.30 19.99 -28.34
C GLU A 499 3.23 18.91 -27.75
N ASP A 500 4.36 18.73 -28.42
CA ASP A 500 5.53 18.00 -27.93
C ASP A 500 6.30 18.88 -26.92
N PRO A 501 6.33 18.54 -25.62
CA PRO A 501 6.92 19.41 -24.62
C PRO A 501 8.44 19.32 -24.60
N LYS A 502 9.09 20.46 -24.39
CA LYS A 502 10.47 20.48 -23.93
C LYS A 502 10.50 20.78 -22.44
N PHE A 503 11.15 19.89 -21.67
CA PHE A 503 11.39 20.07 -20.25
C PHE A 503 12.86 20.45 -20.05
N THR A 504 13.10 21.51 -19.29
CA THR A 504 14.46 22.07 -19.07
C THR A 504 14.96 21.75 -17.65
N THR A 505 14.07 21.64 -16.70
CA THR A 505 14.37 21.51 -15.27
C THR A 505 13.70 20.29 -14.65
N LEU A 506 12.40 20.10 -14.94
CA LEU A 506 11.70 18.87 -14.51
C LEU A 506 12.17 17.68 -15.34
N LEU A 507 12.36 16.56 -14.66
CA LEU A 507 12.57 15.27 -15.31
C LEU A 507 11.23 14.55 -15.40
N VAL A 508 10.79 14.30 -16.61
CA VAL A 508 9.50 13.69 -16.89
C VAL A 508 9.72 12.34 -17.55
N ALA A 509 9.11 11.29 -17.00
CA ALA A 509 9.18 9.95 -17.57
C ALA A 509 8.70 9.95 -19.03
N ARG A 510 9.33 9.12 -19.87
CA ARG A 510 9.17 9.03 -21.33
C ARG A 510 9.77 10.19 -22.14
N PHE A 511 10.17 11.28 -21.51
CA PHE A 511 10.79 12.43 -22.20
C PHE A 511 12.29 12.51 -21.89
N ASN A 512 12.66 13.14 -20.80
CA ASN A 512 14.04 13.42 -20.45
C ASN A 512 14.57 12.69 -19.20
N LEU A 513 13.73 11.91 -18.50
CA LEU A 513 14.10 11.28 -17.23
C LEU A 513 15.28 10.30 -17.38
N ILE A 514 15.14 9.30 -18.26
CA ILE A 514 16.18 8.25 -18.43
C ILE A 514 17.50 8.82 -18.95
N PRO A 515 17.52 9.67 -20.01
CA PRO A 515 18.76 10.30 -20.44
C PRO A 515 19.47 11.07 -19.33
N GLU A 516 18.74 11.82 -18.51
CA GLU A 516 19.34 12.57 -17.42
C GLU A 516 19.85 11.67 -16.28
N LEU A 517 19.12 10.60 -15.91
CA LEU A 517 19.61 9.62 -14.93
C LEU A 517 20.92 8.97 -15.40
N ASN A 518 20.99 8.55 -16.64
CA ASN A 518 22.22 8.00 -17.20
C ASN A 518 23.38 9.01 -17.13
N ARG A 519 23.13 10.26 -17.52
CA ARG A 519 24.14 11.33 -17.44
C ARG A 519 24.63 11.58 -15.99
N LEU A 520 23.73 11.50 -15.01
CA LEU A 520 24.10 11.64 -13.60
C LEU A 520 24.95 10.48 -13.11
N ILE A 521 24.60 9.23 -13.49
CA ILE A 521 25.38 8.04 -13.18
C ILE A 521 26.74 8.09 -13.85
N ASP A 522 26.82 8.45 -15.17
CA ASP A 522 28.07 8.59 -15.91
C ASP A 522 29.01 9.61 -15.24
N ARG A 523 28.44 10.69 -14.69
CA ARG A 523 29.24 11.67 -13.96
C ARG A 523 29.89 11.07 -12.72
N GLU A 524 29.14 10.27 -11.94
CA GLU A 524 29.70 9.62 -10.74
C GLU A 524 30.74 8.55 -11.09
N ILE A 525 30.52 7.79 -12.18
CA ILE A 525 31.51 6.84 -12.73
C ILE A 525 32.81 7.59 -13.10
N SER A 526 32.68 8.66 -13.86
CA SER A 526 33.84 9.48 -14.29
C SER A 526 34.63 10.06 -13.10
N LEU A 527 33.93 10.43 -12.02
CA LEU A 527 34.57 10.91 -10.79
C LEU A 527 35.33 9.80 -10.07
N ALA A 528 34.73 8.61 -10.01
CA ALA A 528 35.34 7.43 -9.40
C ALA A 528 36.62 7.03 -10.18
N ASP A 529 36.56 6.97 -11.50
CA ASP A 529 37.70 6.66 -12.37
C ASP A 529 38.86 7.68 -12.24
N GLN A 530 38.54 8.93 -11.92
CA GLN A 530 39.52 9.99 -11.64
C GLN A 530 40.07 9.95 -10.19
N GLY A 531 39.65 9.00 -9.37
CA GLY A 531 40.03 8.93 -7.95
C GLY A 531 39.41 10.02 -7.06
N LYS A 532 38.40 10.76 -7.57
CA LYS A 532 37.70 11.81 -6.81
C LYS A 532 36.53 11.28 -5.97
N GLY A 533 36.26 9.98 -6.06
CA GLY A 533 35.18 9.31 -5.39
C GLY A 533 33.80 9.61 -6.04
N GLY A 534 33.05 8.56 -6.39
CA GLY A 534 31.67 8.63 -6.82
C GLY A 534 30.71 8.25 -5.71
N ARG A 535 29.56 8.92 -5.59
CA ARG A 535 28.61 8.67 -4.51
C ARG A 535 27.16 8.78 -4.99
N ILE A 536 26.38 7.71 -4.81
CA ILE A 536 24.94 7.68 -5.13
C ILE A 536 24.17 7.22 -3.90
N ILE A 537 23.06 7.90 -3.57
CA ILE A 537 22.09 7.43 -2.59
C ILE A 537 20.71 7.48 -3.23
N LEU A 538 20.01 6.36 -3.27
CA LEU A 538 18.67 6.28 -3.87
C LEU A 538 17.67 5.74 -2.84
N LYS A 539 16.68 6.57 -2.51
CA LYS A 539 15.52 6.16 -1.74
C LYS A 539 14.32 6.00 -2.66
N MET A 540 13.67 4.82 -2.60
CA MET A 540 12.47 4.52 -3.40
C MET A 540 11.68 3.35 -2.79
N ASN A 541 10.47 3.10 -3.32
CA ASN A 541 9.71 1.93 -2.87
C ASN A 541 10.09 0.66 -3.61
N ALA A 542 10.47 0.77 -4.89
CA ALA A 542 10.79 -0.37 -5.70
C ALA A 542 11.90 -0.09 -6.73
N LEU A 543 12.85 -1.01 -6.82
CA LEU A 543 13.92 -1.07 -7.81
C LEU A 543 13.77 -2.36 -8.61
N GLN A 544 13.34 -2.28 -9.88
CA GLN A 544 13.00 -3.47 -10.68
C GLN A 544 13.41 -3.36 -12.15
N ASP A 545 13.69 -2.17 -12.66
CA ASP A 545 14.06 -2.02 -14.05
C ASP A 545 15.47 -2.58 -14.30
N PRO A 546 15.66 -3.62 -15.15
CA PRO A 546 16.95 -4.23 -15.36
C PRO A 546 17.98 -3.25 -15.92
N ALA A 547 17.59 -2.39 -16.86
CA ALA A 547 18.52 -1.45 -17.47
C ALA A 547 19.10 -0.46 -16.45
N MET A 548 18.27 0.02 -15.52
CA MET A 548 18.73 0.90 -14.45
C MET A 548 19.56 0.16 -13.40
N ILE A 549 19.23 -1.11 -13.11
CA ILE A 549 20.04 -1.96 -12.21
C ILE A 549 21.41 -2.22 -12.83
N ASP A 550 21.49 -2.51 -14.13
CA ASP A 550 22.75 -2.69 -14.85
C ASP A 550 23.65 -1.45 -14.76
N ARG A 551 23.07 -0.26 -14.86
CA ARG A 551 23.79 1.01 -14.67
C ARG A 551 24.36 1.17 -13.25
N LEU A 552 23.64 0.70 -12.22
CA LEU A 552 24.15 0.71 -10.85
C LEU A 552 25.26 -0.33 -10.65
N TYR A 553 25.14 -1.51 -11.26
CA TYR A 553 26.21 -2.52 -11.23
C TYR A 553 27.47 -2.00 -11.93
N GLU A 554 27.34 -1.41 -13.11
CA GLU A 554 28.45 -0.78 -13.83
C GLU A 554 29.12 0.31 -12.97
N ALA A 555 28.33 1.21 -12.36
CA ALA A 555 28.86 2.22 -11.47
C ALA A 555 29.61 1.62 -10.27
N SER A 556 29.12 0.51 -9.70
CA SER A 556 29.79 -0.21 -8.63
C SER A 556 31.12 -0.84 -9.09
N GLU A 557 31.18 -1.42 -10.30
CA GLU A 557 32.42 -1.97 -10.86
C GLU A 557 33.49 -0.88 -11.04
N HIS A 558 33.09 0.35 -11.33
CA HIS A 558 33.96 1.55 -11.40
C HIS A 558 34.28 2.18 -10.03
N GLY A 559 33.80 1.59 -8.93
CA GLY A 559 34.16 2.04 -7.56
C GLY A 559 33.22 3.09 -6.96
N VAL A 560 32.11 3.43 -7.63
CA VAL A 560 31.09 4.33 -7.07
C VAL A 560 30.46 3.68 -5.83
N GLN A 561 30.41 4.42 -4.72
CA GLN A 561 29.77 3.97 -3.49
C GLN A 561 28.26 4.24 -3.57
N ILE A 562 27.45 3.19 -3.46
CA ILE A 562 25.99 3.25 -3.67
C ILE A 562 25.26 2.74 -2.43
N ASP A 563 24.43 3.60 -1.84
CA ASP A 563 23.48 3.20 -0.79
C ASP A 563 22.06 3.28 -1.32
N LEU A 564 21.35 2.18 -1.20
CA LEU A 564 19.96 2.05 -1.60
C LEU A 564 19.07 1.93 -0.35
N ILE A 565 18.02 2.76 -0.29
CA ILE A 565 16.97 2.65 0.73
C ILE A 565 15.71 2.22 0.00
N VAL A 566 15.46 0.89 -0.06
CA VAL A 566 14.37 0.30 -0.83
C VAL A 566 13.40 -0.41 0.10
N ARG A 567 12.21 0.17 0.28
CA ARG A 567 11.21 -0.38 1.19
C ARG A 567 10.68 -1.75 0.75
N GLY A 568 10.28 -1.88 -0.49
CA GLY A 568 9.57 -3.03 -1.02
C GLY A 568 10.43 -3.90 -1.95
N ILE A 569 10.02 -4.00 -3.21
CA ILE A 569 10.69 -4.79 -4.24
C ILE A 569 12.09 -4.23 -4.52
N CYS A 570 13.10 -5.11 -4.42
CA CYS A 570 14.45 -4.84 -4.88
C CYS A 570 14.92 -6.04 -5.71
N CYS A 571 15.03 -5.87 -7.03
CA CYS A 571 15.53 -6.92 -7.91
C CYS A 571 17.06 -6.89 -8.04
N LEU A 572 17.74 -5.86 -7.54
CA LEU A 572 19.19 -5.79 -7.46
C LEU A 572 19.71 -6.78 -6.42
N ILE A 573 20.72 -7.57 -6.77
CA ILE A 573 21.41 -8.52 -5.87
C ILE A 573 22.66 -7.84 -5.32
N PRO A 574 22.74 -7.56 -4.02
CA PRO A 574 23.97 -7.06 -3.38
C PRO A 574 25.00 -8.18 -3.18
N GLU A 575 26.18 -7.84 -2.69
CA GLU A 575 27.24 -8.79 -2.24
C GLU A 575 27.81 -9.67 -3.37
N GLN A 576 27.56 -9.30 -4.64
CA GLN A 576 28.20 -9.96 -5.80
C GLN A 576 29.50 -9.23 -6.16
N SER A 577 30.33 -9.84 -7.01
CA SER A 577 31.58 -9.22 -7.49
C SER A 577 31.33 -7.87 -8.16
N TYR A 578 30.22 -7.74 -8.90
CA TYR A 578 29.81 -6.52 -9.59
C TYR A 578 29.01 -5.54 -8.71
N SER A 579 28.53 -5.96 -7.53
CA SER A 579 27.78 -5.12 -6.59
C SER A 579 28.44 -4.90 -5.24
N ARG A 580 29.76 -5.13 -5.13
CA ARG A 580 30.53 -5.02 -3.88
C ARG A 580 30.47 -3.64 -3.22
N ASN A 581 30.21 -2.58 -3.98
CA ASN A 581 30.10 -1.20 -3.52
C ASN A 581 28.64 -0.78 -3.34
N ILE A 582 27.68 -1.71 -3.40
CA ILE A 582 26.24 -1.44 -3.24
C ILE A 582 25.75 -2.05 -1.93
N ARG A 583 25.07 -1.24 -1.13
CA ARG A 583 24.38 -1.71 0.08
C ARG A 583 22.90 -1.39 -0.03
N VAL A 584 22.04 -2.33 0.38
CA VAL A 584 20.58 -2.18 0.32
C VAL A 584 20.02 -2.18 1.74
N THR A 585 19.41 -1.07 2.13
CA THR A 585 18.72 -0.88 3.41
C THR A 585 17.22 -0.92 3.21
N ARG A 586 16.50 -1.58 4.12
CA ARG A 586 15.05 -1.61 4.20
C ARG A 586 14.58 -1.13 5.57
N ILE A 587 13.59 -0.23 5.60
CA ILE A 587 12.99 0.29 6.83
C ILE A 587 11.50 -0.03 6.82
N VAL A 588 11.02 -0.66 7.89
CA VAL A 588 9.59 -0.86 8.20
C VAL A 588 9.39 -0.41 9.63
N ASP A 589 8.54 0.59 9.84
CA ASP A 589 8.28 1.19 11.14
C ASP A 589 6.84 1.74 11.19
N SER A 590 6.56 2.70 12.04
CA SER A 590 5.25 3.31 12.33
C SER A 590 4.57 3.94 11.12
N PHE A 591 5.35 4.46 10.19
CA PHE A 591 4.88 5.08 8.94
C PHE A 591 5.40 4.29 7.74
N LEU A 592 4.62 4.32 6.66
CA LEU A 592 5.01 3.68 5.42
C LEU A 592 6.00 4.58 4.67
N GLU A 593 7.25 4.13 4.55
CA GLU A 593 8.27 4.82 3.75
C GLU A 593 7.84 4.87 2.28
N HIS A 594 7.60 6.08 1.75
CA HIS A 594 7.02 6.23 0.42
C HIS A 594 7.72 7.27 -0.45
N ALA A 595 8.44 8.21 0.13
CA ALA A 595 9.17 9.22 -0.62
C ALA A 595 10.23 8.61 -1.57
N ARG A 596 10.40 9.23 -2.75
CA ARG A 596 11.47 8.92 -3.70
C ARG A 596 12.38 10.12 -3.74
N ILE A 597 13.64 9.90 -3.34
CA ILE A 597 14.68 10.92 -3.23
C ILE A 597 15.98 10.33 -3.76
N TRP A 598 16.61 11.04 -4.67
CA TRP A 598 17.84 10.61 -5.32
C TRP A 598 18.94 11.64 -5.10
N TYR A 599 20.09 11.17 -4.66
CA TYR A 599 21.27 11.97 -4.38
C TYR A 599 22.42 11.49 -5.25
N PHE A 600 23.11 12.43 -5.88
CA PHE A 600 24.34 12.22 -6.64
C PHE A 600 25.39 13.18 -6.09
N GLY A 601 26.59 12.66 -5.74
CA GLY A 601 27.62 13.40 -5.00
C GLY A 601 28.27 14.55 -5.76
N ASN A 602 28.47 14.39 -7.08
CA ASN A 602 28.93 15.42 -8.02
C ASN A 602 30.10 16.25 -7.47
N GLU A 603 31.15 15.57 -7.00
CA GLU A 603 32.39 16.20 -6.52
C GLU A 603 32.16 17.25 -5.41
N GLY A 604 31.31 16.92 -4.43
CA GLY A 604 30.99 17.81 -3.29
C GLY A 604 29.94 18.89 -3.57
N HIS A 605 29.40 18.94 -4.79
CA HIS A 605 28.28 19.80 -5.16
C HIS A 605 27.02 18.97 -5.44
N PRO A 606 26.42 18.36 -4.39
CA PRO A 606 25.44 17.32 -4.57
C PRO A 606 24.20 17.80 -5.33
N LYS A 607 23.71 16.93 -6.22
CA LYS A 607 22.43 17.08 -6.89
C LYS A 607 21.42 16.17 -6.19
N VAL A 608 20.32 16.76 -5.72
CA VAL A 608 19.24 16.05 -5.06
C VAL A 608 17.95 16.26 -5.83
N TYR A 609 17.23 15.16 -6.03
CA TYR A 609 15.95 15.13 -6.74
C TYR A 609 14.89 14.47 -5.89
N MET A 610 13.64 14.88 -6.05
CA MET A 610 12.48 14.19 -5.48
C MET A 610 11.37 14.06 -6.51
N GLY A 611 10.56 13.01 -6.42
CA GLY A 611 9.47 12.84 -7.37
C GLY A 611 8.60 11.61 -7.14
N SER A 612 7.80 11.31 -8.14
CA SER A 612 6.79 10.25 -8.06
C SER A 612 7.24 8.85 -8.51
N PRO A 613 8.29 8.66 -9.35
CA PRO A 613 8.60 7.36 -9.90
C PRO A 613 9.45 6.48 -8.97
N ASP A 614 9.10 5.21 -8.90
CA ASP A 614 10.04 4.14 -8.56
C ASP A 614 10.85 3.75 -9.83
N TRP A 615 12.00 3.11 -9.65
CA TRP A 615 12.76 2.59 -10.79
C TRP A 615 12.21 1.22 -11.22
N MET A 616 10.99 1.28 -11.73
CA MET A 616 10.30 0.13 -12.31
C MET A 616 9.99 0.41 -13.78
N ARG A 617 10.03 -0.64 -14.62
CA ARG A 617 9.76 -0.53 -16.05
C ARG A 617 8.45 0.22 -16.37
N ARG A 618 7.38 -0.07 -15.60
CA ARG A 618 6.08 0.61 -15.77
C ARG A 618 6.15 2.12 -15.47
N ASN A 619 6.92 2.54 -14.45
CA ASN A 619 7.05 3.94 -14.06
C ASN A 619 7.90 4.72 -15.07
N LEU A 620 9.01 4.13 -15.51
CA LEU A 620 9.98 4.80 -16.37
C LEU A 620 9.51 4.91 -17.83
N TYR A 621 8.74 3.91 -18.33
CA TYR A 621 8.41 3.80 -19.75
C TYR A 621 6.93 3.87 -20.10
N ARG A 622 6.01 3.57 -19.14
CA ARG A 622 4.57 3.45 -19.41
C ARG A 622 3.69 4.40 -18.59
N ARG A 623 4.30 5.30 -17.83
CA ARG A 623 3.62 6.29 -17.00
C ARG A 623 4.14 7.69 -17.27
N ILE A 624 3.32 8.68 -16.95
CA ILE A 624 3.77 10.06 -16.78
C ILE A 624 4.10 10.23 -15.29
N GLU A 625 5.36 10.45 -15.01
CA GLU A 625 5.93 10.71 -13.70
C GLU A 625 6.68 12.05 -13.76
N ALA A 626 6.77 12.74 -12.65
CA ALA A 626 7.49 14.01 -12.55
C ALA A 626 8.49 13.98 -11.40
N VAL A 627 9.68 14.48 -11.68
CA VAL A 627 10.79 14.59 -10.72
C VAL A 627 11.34 16.00 -10.79
N THR A 628 11.54 16.63 -9.64
CA THR A 628 12.08 17.98 -9.53
C THR A 628 13.45 17.96 -8.87
N PRO A 629 14.43 18.75 -9.37
CA PRO A 629 15.64 19.04 -8.64
C PRO A 629 15.32 19.93 -7.43
N ILE A 630 16.05 19.74 -6.34
CA ILE A 630 15.98 20.62 -5.17
C ILE A 630 17.07 21.69 -5.31
N LEU A 631 16.64 22.87 -5.73
CA LEU A 631 17.56 23.97 -6.08
C LEU A 631 17.95 24.81 -4.87
N ASP A 632 17.06 24.91 -3.86
CA ASP A 632 17.35 25.60 -2.61
C ASP A 632 18.39 24.81 -1.77
N PRO A 633 19.52 25.44 -1.38
CA PRO A 633 20.58 24.75 -0.64
C PRO A 633 20.14 24.24 0.74
N ASP A 634 19.31 24.97 1.47
CA ASP A 634 18.86 24.59 2.81
C ASP A 634 17.91 23.39 2.74
N LEU A 635 17.00 23.39 1.76
CA LEU A 635 16.09 22.27 1.53
C LEU A 635 16.83 21.02 1.03
N ARG A 636 17.86 21.23 0.20
CA ARG A 636 18.74 20.14 -0.22
C ARG A 636 19.49 19.53 0.95
N ALA A 637 20.05 20.35 1.84
CA ALA A 637 20.72 19.89 3.05
C ALA A 637 19.76 19.11 3.96
N SER A 638 18.51 19.54 4.10
CA SER A 638 17.52 18.83 4.94
C SER A 638 17.15 17.45 4.38
N LEU A 639 17.08 17.28 3.06
CA LEU A 639 16.87 15.96 2.45
C LEU A 639 18.09 15.05 2.59
N ILE A 640 19.31 15.61 2.48
CA ILE A 640 20.53 14.85 2.72
C ILE A 640 20.57 14.34 4.15
N GLU A 641 20.21 15.18 5.11
CA GLU A 641 20.16 14.79 6.53
C GLU A 641 19.12 13.69 6.76
N MET A 642 17.93 13.78 6.14
CA MET A 642 16.92 12.72 6.21
C MET A 642 17.47 11.39 5.69
N LEU A 643 18.15 11.39 4.54
CA LEU A 643 18.79 10.19 3.99
C LEU A 643 19.85 9.64 4.92
N HIS A 644 20.65 10.52 5.52
CA HIS A 644 21.71 10.14 6.47
C HIS A 644 21.14 9.46 7.72
N ILE A 645 20.13 10.05 8.35
CA ILE A 645 19.43 9.48 9.50
C ILE A 645 18.85 8.09 9.15
N GLN A 646 18.27 7.93 7.95
CA GLN A 646 17.74 6.63 7.52
C GLN A 646 18.83 5.57 7.27
N LEU A 647 19.98 5.96 6.75
CA LEU A 647 21.10 5.05 6.55
C LEU A 647 21.76 4.62 7.87
N THR A 648 21.70 5.47 8.88
CA THR A 648 22.26 5.20 10.21
C THR A 648 21.29 4.52 11.17
N ASP A 649 20.03 4.33 10.79
CA ASP A 649 19.03 3.62 11.60
C ASP A 649 19.54 2.22 11.99
N ASN A 650 19.54 1.95 13.29
CA ASN A 650 19.97 0.70 13.89
C ASN A 650 18.92 0.09 14.83
N GLN A 651 17.68 0.58 14.76
CA GLN A 651 16.54 0.08 15.54
C GLN A 651 15.53 -0.65 14.66
N LYS A 652 15.27 -0.14 13.45
CA LYS A 652 14.25 -0.65 12.54
C LYS A 652 14.78 -1.06 11.17
N ALA A 653 15.94 -0.54 10.79
CA ALA A 653 16.53 -0.87 9.50
C ALA A 653 17.12 -2.28 9.47
N CYS A 654 17.01 -2.91 8.32
CA CYS A 654 17.71 -4.15 7.99
C CYS A 654 18.46 -4.03 6.67
N TRP A 655 19.53 -4.82 6.53
CA TRP A 655 20.17 -5.09 5.25
C TRP A 655 19.36 -6.11 4.48
N VAL A 656 19.27 -5.94 3.18
CA VAL A 656 18.84 -6.98 2.24
C VAL A 656 20.13 -7.59 1.69
N ASP A 657 20.35 -8.88 1.96
CA ASP A 657 21.52 -9.63 1.51
C ASP A 657 21.30 -10.32 0.15
N ASP A 658 22.28 -11.10 -0.31
CA ASP A 658 22.23 -11.86 -1.56
C ASP A 658 21.21 -13.01 -1.57
N LYS A 659 20.54 -13.28 -0.43
CA LYS A 659 19.50 -14.29 -0.25
C LYS A 659 18.13 -13.69 0.06
N LEU A 660 17.95 -12.39 -0.10
CA LEU A 660 16.73 -11.66 0.25
C LEU A 660 16.36 -11.76 1.74
N GLN A 661 17.30 -12.05 2.62
CA GLN A 661 17.08 -12.05 4.05
C GLN A 661 17.02 -10.61 4.56
N ASN A 662 16.21 -10.41 5.62
CA ASN A 662 16.10 -9.13 6.30
C ASN A 662 17.02 -9.17 7.53
N VAL A 663 18.30 -8.86 7.35
CA VAL A 663 19.31 -8.89 8.42
C VAL A 663 19.27 -7.58 9.19
N PHE A 664 18.68 -7.58 10.40
CA PHE A 664 18.58 -6.37 11.21
C PHE A 664 19.95 -5.76 11.50
N LYS A 665 20.05 -4.45 11.31
CA LYS A 665 21.26 -3.70 11.67
C LYS A 665 21.44 -3.74 13.18
N LYS A 666 22.59 -4.27 13.63
CA LYS A 666 22.91 -4.37 15.04
C LYS A 666 23.55 -3.07 15.53
N ARG A 667 23.05 -2.56 16.64
CA ARG A 667 23.72 -1.46 17.36
C ARG A 667 25.05 -1.95 17.91
N THR A 668 26.13 -1.28 17.55
CA THR A 668 27.46 -1.52 18.16
C THR A 668 27.58 -0.79 19.50
N SER A 669 28.39 -1.33 20.42
CA SER A 669 28.62 -0.70 21.72
C SER A 669 29.18 0.71 21.51
N GLY A 670 28.62 1.70 22.21
CA GLY A 670 29.05 3.10 22.12
C GLY A 670 28.37 3.92 21.02
N THR A 671 27.61 3.31 20.06
CA THR A 671 26.85 4.08 19.09
C THR A 671 25.48 4.48 19.66
N PRO A 672 24.95 5.69 19.35
CA PRO A 672 23.61 6.06 19.76
C PRO A 672 22.57 5.14 19.12
N ALA A 673 21.43 4.98 19.80
CA ALA A 673 20.26 4.35 19.18
C ALA A 673 19.66 5.35 18.18
N VAL A 674 19.45 4.91 16.94
CA VAL A 674 18.84 5.72 15.87
C VAL A 674 17.62 4.99 15.34
N ARG A 675 16.44 5.60 15.51
CA ARG A 675 15.17 5.17 14.93
C ARG A 675 14.71 6.25 13.95
N ALA A 676 14.99 6.04 12.68
CA ALA A 676 14.98 7.09 11.67
C ALA A 676 13.70 7.95 11.63
N GLN A 677 12.51 7.36 11.77
CA GLN A 677 11.26 8.10 11.71
C GLN A 677 11.06 9.06 12.88
N TYR A 678 11.51 8.68 14.07
CA TYR A 678 11.37 9.49 15.28
C TYR A 678 12.50 10.51 15.40
N ASP A 679 13.74 10.12 15.10
CA ASP A 679 14.89 11.01 15.16
C ASP A 679 14.78 12.12 14.09
N PHE A 680 14.24 11.81 12.91
CA PHE A 680 13.97 12.84 11.89
C PHE A 680 12.87 13.81 12.33
N TYR A 681 11.82 13.33 13.01
CA TYR A 681 10.80 14.22 13.60
C TYR A 681 11.40 15.14 14.64
N GLU A 682 12.25 14.64 15.53
CA GLU A 682 12.94 15.46 16.53
C GLU A 682 13.87 16.49 15.87
N TRP A 683 14.58 16.09 14.82
CA TRP A 683 15.43 17.00 14.06
C TRP A 683 14.63 18.13 13.42
N LEU A 684 13.47 17.83 12.79
CA LEU A 684 12.56 18.82 12.23
C LEU A 684 12.01 19.76 13.31
N SER A 685 11.65 19.22 14.48
CA SER A 685 11.14 20.00 15.61
C SER A 685 12.17 21.00 16.13
N LYS A 686 13.42 20.59 16.25
CA LYS A 686 14.54 21.48 16.64
C LYS A 686 14.75 22.58 15.61
N LYS A 687 14.74 22.25 14.32
CA LYS A 687 14.86 23.24 13.23
C LYS A 687 13.72 24.26 13.24
N ALA A 688 12.48 23.81 13.47
CA ALA A 688 11.34 24.72 13.59
C ALA A 688 11.47 25.67 14.79
N GLN A 689 12.00 25.19 15.93
CA GLN A 689 12.24 26.04 17.11
C GLN A 689 13.40 27.02 16.89
N GLU A 690 14.48 26.61 16.22
CA GLU A 690 15.61 27.48 15.87
C GLU A 690 15.16 28.65 14.95
N ALA A 691 14.30 28.35 13.97
CA ALA A 691 13.74 29.36 13.08
C ALA A 691 12.78 30.36 13.74
N GLN A 692 12.29 30.06 14.95
CA GLN A 692 11.41 30.93 15.76
C GLN A 692 12.18 31.78 16.77
N ARG A 693 13.47 31.55 16.97
CA ARG A 693 14.28 32.41 17.85
C ARG A 693 14.54 33.73 17.15
N PRO A 694 14.26 34.87 17.83
CA PRO A 694 14.38 36.23 17.28
C PRO A 694 15.83 36.55 16.89
#